data_00f8c40fb2a00dca22338134db714a00
#
_entry.id   00f8c40fb2a00dca22338134db714a00
#
_cell.length_a   1.000
_cell.length_b   1.000
_cell.length_c   1.000
_cell.angle_alpha   90.00
_cell.angle_beta   90.00
_cell.angle_gamma   90.00
#
_symmetry.space_group_name_H-M   'P 1'
#
loop_
_entity.id
_entity.type
_entity.pdbx_description
1 polymer ?
#
loop_
_entity_poly.entity_id
_entity_poly.type
_entity_poly.pdbx_seq_one_letter_code
_entity_poly.pdbx_strand_id
1 'polypeptide(L)'
;MTLSTNPRTKQIAASKGFDLGRNHGVLNSNVEYTRATKNPTSPYTSYSRTGLALNYQNTFAKVLRFNFGVTANIGGMNTEDDPDAQKGEWEKVRDNVLRANTSLKWLLNRSWITSLDFDASLNYTDNLARKRTYNLNSTSLPAVHAEQEGYYIAEMLPPVYYSTKYVDSKQLDYAANLKATWVRSWGDVHSNAKVGASWRANGNVGDGEYYVTPSLAPNGYRPRPYTDIPYMHNLAAYVEETLTVPLGSATLQLMAGLRAEKTFIKNTQYENTSSLSPRFNLKFRINDRLTVRGGWGITEKLPSFNVLYPLPEYRDTPVFATNYGSGQSAYVYHTQPYRILYNDNLKWQRNRNSEVGVDLRIGGTSISLVGYFNRTKYPYKLSAAFEPFSYNMMGVPSTLPDGTAYTMPANPAFRVDSQTGEIFVRDKDNPSAGWIAMQTTSTKRTFVKNTYQNNGSPVDRMGLEFVVEFPQINPIRTQLRLDGAYGYTKYVNEGEACYYPSTSTGGEFYPYVGVYLDNGGSSNVTYNGRKLHALDMNLTATTHVPSIRMIISLRLEATLVKRSQNLSEYRGREYAFNVDEDRNPTGGSIYDGDSYTAIWPVAYIDLDGNRHPFTDAEKNDPAFSSLLLRSGNAYSFNGDGYDPYFSANLSITKEIGDHVSVSFYANNFTNSRPFVASYATGVKAVFTPDFYYGLTVRLKF
;
A
#
# COMPACT_ATOMS: atom_id res chain seq x y z
N MET A 1 32.98 15.40 -7.96
CA MET A 1 32.70 14.04 -8.50
C MET A 1 32.61 13.07 -7.34
N THR A 2 31.66 12.14 -7.36
CA THR A 2 31.50 11.11 -6.33
C THR A 2 31.46 9.75 -6.99
N LEU A 3 32.25 8.80 -6.45
CA LEU A 3 32.23 7.39 -6.80
C LEU A 3 31.82 6.62 -5.56
N SER A 4 30.78 5.80 -5.65
CA SER A 4 30.33 4.96 -4.53
C SER A 4 30.17 3.53 -5.00
N THR A 5 30.59 2.59 -4.18
CA THR A 5 30.48 1.15 -4.47
C THR A 5 30.19 0.37 -3.21
N ASN A 6 29.33 -0.63 -3.33
CA ASN A 6 29.12 -1.70 -2.36
C ASN A 6 28.89 -3.02 -3.15
N PRO A 7 28.73 -4.16 -2.49
CA PRO A 7 28.54 -5.43 -3.20
C PRO A 7 27.35 -5.46 -4.17
N ARG A 8 26.32 -4.63 -3.94
CA ARG A 8 25.09 -4.61 -4.75
C ARG A 8 24.98 -3.41 -5.68
N THR A 9 25.64 -2.28 -5.34
CA THR A 9 25.42 -1.00 -6.04
C THR A 9 26.73 -0.32 -6.40
N LYS A 10 26.78 0.20 -7.62
CA LYS A 10 27.85 1.07 -8.12
C LYS A 10 27.22 2.39 -8.58
N GLN A 11 27.81 3.50 -8.16
CA GLN A 11 27.31 4.83 -8.47
C GLN A 11 28.44 5.76 -8.83
N ILE A 12 28.24 6.56 -9.85
CA ILE A 12 29.06 7.69 -10.21
C ILE A 12 28.18 8.95 -10.31
N ALA A 13 28.61 10.03 -9.70
CA ALA A 13 27.92 11.29 -9.80
C ALA A 13 28.91 12.44 -9.97
N ALA A 14 28.50 13.46 -10.75
CA ALA A 14 29.23 14.69 -10.91
C ALA A 14 28.26 15.85 -10.76
N SER A 15 28.67 16.89 -10.05
CA SER A 15 27.91 18.14 -9.92
C SER A 15 28.81 19.34 -10.11
N LYS A 16 28.26 20.37 -10.75
CA LYS A 16 28.94 21.63 -11.01
C LYS A 16 27.98 22.79 -10.85
N GLY A 17 28.38 23.78 -10.07
CA GLY A 17 27.76 25.09 -10.02
C GLY A 17 28.47 26.05 -10.99
N PHE A 18 27.69 26.79 -11.76
CA PHE A 18 28.14 27.83 -12.67
C PHE A 18 27.59 29.17 -12.17
N ASP A 19 28.49 30.05 -11.75
CA ASP A 19 28.14 31.44 -11.53
C ASP A 19 28.07 32.13 -12.91
N LEU A 20 26.87 32.56 -13.29
CA LEU A 20 26.64 33.18 -14.59
C LEU A 20 27.00 34.66 -14.60
N GLY A 21 27.57 35.15 -13.51
CA GLY A 21 28.01 36.52 -13.36
C GLY A 21 26.99 37.44 -12.68
N ARG A 22 27.36 38.67 -12.51
CA ARG A 22 26.61 39.69 -11.75
C ARG A 22 25.19 39.84 -12.33
N ASN A 23 24.16 39.59 -11.55
CA ASN A 23 22.74 39.65 -11.91
C ASN A 23 22.21 38.52 -12.82
N HIS A 24 23.00 37.52 -13.20
CA HIS A 24 22.57 36.41 -14.05
C HIS A 24 22.29 35.10 -13.29
N GLY A 25 22.59 35.10 -11.99
CA GLY A 25 22.26 33.98 -11.09
C GLY A 25 23.25 32.82 -11.18
N VAL A 26 22.82 31.67 -10.64
CA VAL A 26 23.62 30.46 -10.55
C VAL A 26 22.88 29.33 -11.22
N LEU A 27 23.57 28.54 -12.05
CA LEU A 27 23.11 27.32 -12.63
C LEU A 27 23.83 26.12 -11.96
N ASN A 28 23.11 25.27 -11.30
CA ASN A 28 23.63 24.02 -10.76
C ASN A 28 23.25 22.86 -11.69
N SER A 29 24.22 22.02 -12.02
CA SER A 29 24.01 20.80 -12.80
C SER A 29 24.48 19.58 -12.01
N ASN A 30 23.74 18.49 -12.12
CA ASN A 30 24.12 17.21 -11.57
C ASN A 30 23.83 16.10 -12.57
N VAL A 31 24.78 15.18 -12.71
CA VAL A 31 24.65 13.97 -13.50
C VAL A 31 25.02 12.79 -12.60
N GLU A 32 24.19 11.78 -12.58
CA GLU A 32 24.38 10.59 -11.78
C GLU A 32 24.08 9.35 -12.61
N TYR A 33 24.89 8.30 -12.46
CA TYR A 33 24.60 6.98 -12.97
C TYR A 33 24.71 5.98 -11.82
N THR A 34 23.66 5.16 -11.67
CA THR A 34 23.60 4.10 -10.68
C THR A 34 23.32 2.78 -11.38
N ARG A 35 24.05 1.74 -11.02
CA ARG A 35 23.76 0.35 -11.36
C ARG A 35 23.72 -0.47 -10.09
N ALA A 36 22.65 -1.27 -9.92
CA ALA A 36 22.48 -2.14 -8.77
C ALA A 36 22.06 -3.54 -9.23
N THR A 37 22.37 -4.55 -8.41
CA THR A 37 21.86 -5.92 -8.53
C THR A 37 21.07 -6.29 -7.29
N LYS A 38 20.06 -7.12 -7.44
CA LYS A 38 19.22 -7.55 -6.30
C LYS A 38 20.04 -8.37 -5.30
N ASN A 39 20.87 -9.26 -5.84
CA ASN A 39 21.75 -10.11 -5.06
C ASN A 39 23.12 -10.18 -5.76
N PRO A 40 24.26 -10.03 -5.04
CA PRO A 40 25.59 -10.20 -5.63
C PRO A 40 25.85 -11.58 -6.23
N THR A 41 25.23 -12.61 -5.68
CA THR A 41 25.39 -14.02 -6.10
C THR A 41 24.37 -14.44 -7.17
N SER A 42 23.34 -13.64 -7.43
CA SER A 42 22.35 -13.88 -8.49
C SER A 42 22.20 -12.60 -9.33
N PRO A 43 22.98 -12.45 -10.38
CA PRO A 43 23.07 -11.20 -11.15
C PRO A 43 21.89 -10.98 -12.11
N TYR A 44 20.97 -11.93 -12.20
CA TYR A 44 19.86 -11.93 -13.18
C TYR A 44 18.87 -10.78 -13.00
N THR A 45 18.78 -10.20 -11.80
CA THR A 45 17.98 -8.99 -11.58
C THR A 45 18.91 -7.80 -11.38
N SER A 46 18.88 -6.87 -12.32
CA SER A 46 19.66 -5.64 -12.30
C SER A 46 18.77 -4.40 -12.44
N TYR A 47 19.24 -3.32 -11.88
CA TYR A 47 18.63 -1.99 -11.98
C TYR A 47 19.68 -1.01 -12.48
N SER A 48 19.33 -0.14 -13.42
CA SER A 48 20.19 0.96 -13.83
C SER A 48 19.39 2.25 -13.96
N ARG A 49 20.00 3.37 -13.60
CA ARG A 49 19.37 4.68 -13.67
C ARG A 49 20.41 5.76 -13.99
N THR A 50 20.09 6.61 -14.94
CA THR A 50 20.79 7.87 -15.20
C THR A 50 19.91 9.01 -14.67
N GLY A 51 20.45 9.79 -13.75
CA GLY A 51 19.83 10.98 -13.20
C GLY A 51 20.49 12.22 -13.79
N LEU A 52 19.68 13.18 -14.25
CA LEU A 52 20.09 14.50 -14.70
C LEU A 52 19.33 15.53 -13.90
N ALA A 53 19.99 16.54 -13.35
CA ALA A 53 19.31 17.65 -12.69
C ALA A 53 19.96 18.96 -13.08
N LEU A 54 19.12 19.93 -13.41
CA LEU A 54 19.49 21.32 -13.64
C LEU A 54 18.65 22.20 -12.71
N ASN A 55 19.30 23.10 -12.03
CA ASN A 55 18.63 24.06 -11.16
C ASN A 55 19.21 25.45 -11.39
N TYR A 56 18.38 26.37 -11.84
CA TYR A 56 18.73 27.78 -12.03
C TYR A 56 18.09 28.60 -10.94
N GLN A 57 18.88 29.48 -10.31
CA GLN A 57 18.46 30.39 -9.27
C GLN A 57 18.97 31.81 -9.56
N ASN A 58 18.07 32.79 -9.43
CA ASN A 58 18.44 34.19 -9.58
C ASN A 58 17.59 35.07 -8.64
N THR A 59 18.12 36.24 -8.32
CA THR A 59 17.40 37.31 -7.60
C THR A 59 17.44 38.59 -8.43
N PHE A 60 16.35 38.88 -9.12
CA PHE A 60 16.22 40.05 -9.97
C PHE A 60 15.88 41.27 -9.11
N ALA A 61 16.54 42.38 -9.38
CA ALA A 61 16.35 43.68 -8.69
C ALA A 61 16.35 43.60 -7.16
N LYS A 62 17.00 42.57 -6.56
CA LYS A 62 17.05 42.27 -5.13
C LYS A 62 15.69 41.91 -4.47
N VAL A 63 14.59 41.93 -5.21
CA VAL A 63 13.23 41.74 -4.68
C VAL A 63 12.51 40.53 -5.26
N LEU A 64 12.90 40.07 -6.44
CA LEU A 64 12.24 38.93 -7.10
C LEU A 64 13.19 37.73 -7.14
N ARG A 65 12.93 36.74 -6.28
CA ARG A 65 13.69 35.48 -6.26
C ARG A 65 13.02 34.49 -7.19
N PHE A 66 13.76 33.98 -8.13
CA PHE A 66 13.33 32.99 -9.10
C PHE A 66 14.17 31.72 -8.95
N ASN A 67 13.49 30.58 -8.94
CA ASN A 67 14.12 29.27 -9.01
C ASN A 67 13.39 28.42 -10.05
N PHE A 68 14.16 27.76 -10.92
CA PHE A 68 13.65 26.82 -11.90
C PHE A 68 14.50 25.56 -11.89
N GLY A 69 13.87 24.42 -11.69
CA GLY A 69 14.54 23.13 -11.64
C GLY A 69 13.92 22.14 -12.62
N VAL A 70 14.78 21.35 -13.27
CA VAL A 70 14.38 20.19 -14.09
C VAL A 70 15.21 19.00 -13.62
N THR A 71 14.53 17.87 -13.41
CA THR A 71 15.17 16.60 -13.08
C THR A 71 14.63 15.52 -14.00
N ALA A 72 15.51 14.80 -14.67
CA ALA A 72 15.18 13.62 -15.44
C ALA A 72 15.87 12.40 -14.83
N ASN A 73 15.12 11.33 -14.60
CA ASN A 73 15.63 10.03 -14.22
C ASN A 73 15.22 9.04 -15.30
N ILE A 74 16.20 8.42 -15.94
CA ILE A 74 15.99 7.51 -17.07
C ILE A 74 16.62 6.16 -16.70
N GLY A 75 15.81 5.10 -16.73
CA GLY A 75 16.32 3.79 -16.36
C GLY A 75 15.24 2.74 -16.20
N GLY A 76 15.55 1.74 -15.39
CA GLY A 76 14.62 0.67 -15.13
C GLY A 76 15.27 -0.58 -14.56
N MET A 77 14.47 -1.62 -14.47
CA MET A 77 14.86 -2.94 -13.97
C MET A 77 14.84 -3.96 -15.09
N ASN A 78 15.80 -4.85 -15.07
CA ASN A 78 15.87 -6.01 -15.94
C ASN A 78 16.05 -7.26 -15.09
N THR A 79 15.09 -8.16 -15.17
CA THR A 79 15.18 -9.52 -14.63
C THR A 79 15.28 -10.46 -15.82
N GLU A 80 16.45 -11.05 -15.99
CA GLU A 80 16.72 -12.03 -17.04
C GLU A 80 16.33 -13.43 -16.56
N ASP A 81 16.18 -14.35 -17.49
CA ASP A 81 15.96 -15.76 -17.17
C ASP A 81 17.11 -16.28 -16.30
N ASP A 82 16.75 -16.98 -15.23
CA ASP A 82 17.70 -17.67 -14.37
C ASP A 82 17.99 -19.05 -14.99
N PRO A 83 19.21 -19.29 -15.50
CA PRO A 83 19.55 -20.55 -16.14
C PRO A 83 19.42 -21.76 -15.21
N ASP A 84 19.52 -21.56 -13.88
CA ASP A 84 19.34 -22.63 -12.91
C ASP A 84 17.85 -22.97 -12.72
N ALA A 85 16.96 -22.01 -12.94
CA ALA A 85 15.51 -22.22 -12.90
C ALA A 85 14.97 -22.76 -14.24
N GLN A 86 15.61 -22.47 -15.34
CA GLN A 86 15.32 -22.94 -16.73
C GLN A 86 13.86 -22.74 -17.17
N LYS A 87 13.23 -21.66 -16.72
CA LYS A 87 11.80 -21.39 -16.99
C LYS A 87 11.56 -20.46 -18.18
N GLY A 88 12.58 -19.79 -18.72
CA GLY A 88 12.45 -18.79 -19.79
C GLY A 88 11.61 -17.57 -19.36
N GLU A 89 11.57 -17.26 -18.07
CA GLU A 89 10.84 -16.11 -17.51
C GLU A 89 11.74 -14.88 -17.50
N TRP A 90 11.16 -13.73 -17.79
CA TRP A 90 11.87 -12.46 -17.67
C TRP A 90 10.92 -11.31 -17.35
N GLU A 91 11.47 -10.25 -16.77
CA GLU A 91 10.75 -9.01 -16.53
C GLU A 91 11.63 -7.80 -16.85
N LYS A 92 11.12 -6.88 -17.65
CA LYS A 92 11.79 -5.63 -18.03
C LYS A 92 10.88 -4.46 -17.68
N VAL A 93 11.39 -3.55 -16.86
CA VAL A 93 10.67 -2.35 -16.45
C VAL A 93 11.45 -1.13 -16.93
N ARG A 94 10.83 -0.33 -17.77
CA ARG A 94 11.24 1.05 -18.02
C ARG A 94 10.63 1.94 -16.94
N ASP A 95 11.42 2.75 -16.28
CA ASP A 95 10.99 3.65 -15.21
C ASP A 95 11.65 5.02 -15.41
N ASN A 96 11.00 5.85 -16.22
CA ASN A 96 11.46 7.19 -16.53
C ASN A 96 10.63 8.23 -15.77
N VAL A 97 11.29 9.21 -15.20
CA VAL A 97 10.61 10.28 -14.47
C VAL A 97 11.20 11.63 -14.92
N LEU A 98 10.33 12.52 -15.38
CA LEU A 98 10.66 13.92 -15.66
C LEU A 98 9.92 14.80 -14.65
N ARG A 99 10.66 15.66 -13.97
CA ARG A 99 10.10 16.66 -13.06
C ARG A 99 10.58 18.04 -13.45
N ALA A 100 9.66 18.98 -13.51
CA ALA A 100 9.96 20.40 -13.63
C ALA A 100 9.28 21.14 -12.49
N ASN A 101 9.97 22.08 -11.89
CA ASN A 101 9.43 22.94 -10.84
C ASN A 101 9.92 24.36 -11.02
N THR A 102 9.06 25.31 -10.68
CA THR A 102 9.40 26.72 -10.62
C THR A 102 8.90 27.32 -9.32
N SER A 103 9.68 28.21 -8.75
CA SER A 103 9.20 29.05 -7.66
C SER A 103 9.61 30.50 -7.91
N LEU A 104 8.68 31.42 -7.64
CA LEU A 104 8.81 32.82 -7.77
C LEU A 104 8.41 33.48 -6.45
N LYS A 105 9.33 34.14 -5.78
CA LYS A 105 9.06 34.88 -4.55
C LYS A 105 9.31 36.36 -4.76
N TRP A 106 8.26 37.14 -4.69
CA TRP A 106 8.29 38.59 -4.83
C TRP A 106 8.24 39.23 -3.44
N LEU A 107 9.33 39.89 -3.05
CA LEU A 107 9.47 40.63 -1.81
C LEU A 107 8.95 42.07 -2.04
N LEU A 108 7.67 42.26 -1.74
CA LEU A 108 6.98 43.56 -1.91
C LEU A 108 7.29 44.53 -0.79
N ASN A 109 7.45 44.02 0.43
CA ASN A 109 7.74 44.80 1.67
C ASN A 109 6.82 46.02 1.83
N ARG A 110 5.53 45.85 1.45
CA ARG A 110 4.51 46.91 1.62
C ARG A 110 3.79 46.77 2.94
N SER A 111 3.13 47.83 3.39
CA SER A 111 2.36 47.81 4.63
C SER A 111 1.23 46.76 4.65
N TRP A 112 0.68 46.38 3.52
CA TRP A 112 -0.43 45.46 3.37
C TRP A 112 -0.03 44.05 2.90
N ILE A 113 1.24 43.87 2.45
CA ILE A 113 1.79 42.56 2.03
C ILE A 113 3.31 42.57 2.11
N THR A 114 3.91 41.53 2.68
CA THR A 114 5.37 41.37 2.74
C THR A 114 5.92 40.65 1.53
N SER A 115 5.33 39.51 1.16
CA SER A 115 5.75 38.78 -0.02
C SER A 115 4.58 38.05 -0.68
N LEU A 116 4.73 37.84 -1.99
CA LEU A 116 3.89 36.93 -2.80
C LEU A 116 4.77 35.80 -3.31
N ASP A 117 4.38 34.57 -3.06
CA ASP A 117 5.08 33.37 -3.48
C ASP A 117 4.19 32.61 -4.46
N PHE A 118 4.74 32.23 -5.62
CA PHE A 118 4.10 31.36 -6.60
C PHE A 118 5.00 30.14 -6.83
N ASP A 119 4.45 28.96 -6.67
CA ASP A 119 5.14 27.68 -6.93
C ASP A 119 4.32 26.88 -7.93
N ALA A 120 4.98 26.29 -8.92
CA ALA A 120 4.35 25.34 -9.85
C ALA A 120 5.26 24.15 -10.10
N SER A 121 4.67 22.99 -10.34
CA SER A 121 5.40 21.77 -10.67
C SER A 121 4.63 20.87 -11.63
N LEU A 122 5.40 20.17 -12.44
CA LEU A 122 4.97 19.10 -13.32
C LEU A 122 5.80 17.85 -12.98
N ASN A 123 5.15 16.71 -12.80
CA ASN A 123 5.80 15.41 -12.71
C ASN A 123 5.18 14.50 -13.76
N TYR A 124 6.02 13.97 -14.64
CA TYR A 124 5.66 12.96 -15.63
C TYR A 124 6.44 11.68 -15.33
N THR A 125 5.72 10.59 -15.17
CA THR A 125 6.30 9.25 -14.96
C THR A 125 5.87 8.35 -16.11
N ASP A 126 6.84 7.78 -16.82
CA ASP A 126 6.66 6.79 -17.88
C ASP A 126 7.18 5.45 -17.37
N ASN A 127 6.27 4.61 -16.91
CA ASN A 127 6.55 3.27 -16.41
C ASN A 127 5.93 2.23 -17.33
N LEU A 128 6.78 1.38 -17.93
CA LEU A 128 6.35 0.27 -18.77
C LEU A 128 6.97 -1.03 -18.23
N ALA A 129 6.18 -1.82 -17.55
CA ALA A 129 6.54 -3.17 -17.14
C ALA A 129 6.13 -4.19 -18.22
N ARG A 130 7.06 -5.08 -18.58
CA ARG A 130 6.87 -6.19 -19.52
C ARG A 130 7.32 -7.44 -18.83
N LYS A 131 6.41 -8.40 -18.67
CA LYS A 131 6.70 -9.64 -17.97
C LYS A 131 6.29 -10.84 -18.81
N ARG A 132 7.22 -11.76 -19.02
CA ARG A 132 6.95 -13.09 -19.57
C ARG A 132 6.92 -14.10 -18.45
N THR A 133 5.80 -14.83 -18.35
CA THR A 133 5.57 -15.85 -17.32
C THR A 133 5.42 -17.21 -17.98
N TYR A 134 6.07 -18.21 -17.41
CA TYR A 134 5.90 -19.62 -17.73
C TYR A 134 4.70 -20.17 -16.94
N ASN A 135 3.69 -20.65 -17.67
CA ASN A 135 2.50 -21.23 -17.07
C ASN A 135 2.56 -22.74 -17.24
N LEU A 136 2.47 -23.47 -16.12
CA LEU A 136 2.47 -24.92 -16.06
C LEU A 136 1.22 -25.39 -15.30
N ASN A 137 0.32 -26.04 -16.00
CA ASN A 137 -0.90 -26.65 -15.46
C ASN A 137 -0.87 -28.14 -15.72
N SER A 138 -1.57 -28.91 -14.89
CA SER A 138 -1.69 -30.36 -15.08
C SER A 138 -2.53 -30.72 -16.31
N THR A 139 -3.49 -29.86 -16.68
CA THR A 139 -4.40 -30.02 -17.82
C THR A 139 -4.65 -28.67 -18.49
N SER A 140 -5.26 -28.70 -19.68
CA SER A 140 -5.79 -27.49 -20.31
C SER A 140 -6.86 -26.85 -19.41
N LEU A 141 -6.85 -25.52 -19.31
CA LEU A 141 -7.81 -24.74 -18.52
C LEU A 141 -8.71 -23.90 -19.42
N PRO A 142 -10.01 -23.82 -19.15
CA PRO A 142 -10.90 -22.94 -19.89
C PRO A 142 -10.64 -21.48 -19.54
N ALA A 143 -10.70 -20.58 -20.52
CA ALA A 143 -10.59 -19.15 -20.36
C ALA A 143 -11.65 -18.40 -21.19
N VAL A 144 -12.19 -17.35 -20.60
CA VAL A 144 -13.16 -16.43 -21.25
C VAL A 144 -12.65 -15.01 -21.06
N HIS A 145 -12.67 -14.26 -22.18
CA HIS A 145 -12.20 -12.87 -22.22
C HIS A 145 -13.26 -11.91 -22.80
N ALA A 146 -14.52 -12.35 -22.87
CA ALA A 146 -15.62 -11.56 -23.44
C ALA A 146 -15.92 -10.32 -22.58
N GLU A 147 -16.04 -9.16 -23.22
CA GLU A 147 -16.34 -7.86 -22.59
C GLU A 147 -17.84 -7.50 -22.62
N GLN A 148 -18.63 -8.30 -23.30
CA GLN A 148 -20.08 -8.10 -23.45
C GLN A 148 -20.83 -9.21 -22.71
N GLU A 149 -22.03 -8.90 -22.26
CA GLU A 149 -22.93 -9.92 -21.73
C GLU A 149 -23.29 -10.94 -22.82
N GLY A 150 -23.27 -12.21 -22.45
CA GLY A 150 -23.62 -13.29 -23.37
C GLY A 150 -23.01 -14.63 -23.01
N TYR A 151 -23.31 -15.61 -23.90
CA TYR A 151 -22.82 -16.99 -23.73
C TYR A 151 -21.68 -17.24 -24.71
N TYR A 152 -20.56 -17.76 -24.19
CA TYR A 152 -19.32 -17.94 -24.94
C TYR A 152 -18.73 -19.31 -24.74
N ILE A 153 -18.27 -19.93 -25.84
CA ILE A 153 -17.43 -21.12 -25.75
C ILE A 153 -16.07 -20.70 -25.25
N ALA A 154 -15.60 -21.34 -24.18
CA ALA A 154 -14.30 -21.04 -23.63
C ALA A 154 -13.16 -21.44 -24.57
N GLU A 155 -12.15 -20.59 -24.66
CA GLU A 155 -10.85 -20.97 -25.22
C GLU A 155 -10.13 -21.89 -24.24
N MET A 156 -9.45 -22.92 -24.76
CA MET A 156 -8.70 -23.86 -23.93
C MET A 156 -7.22 -23.45 -23.91
N LEU A 157 -6.77 -22.93 -22.78
CA LEU A 157 -5.35 -22.63 -22.56
C LEU A 157 -4.55 -23.94 -22.58
N PRO A 158 -3.40 -23.99 -23.28
CA PRO A 158 -2.52 -25.15 -23.24
C PRO A 158 -2.04 -25.48 -21.82
N PRO A 159 -1.74 -26.77 -21.51
CA PRO A 159 -1.17 -27.12 -20.21
C PRO A 159 0.16 -26.39 -19.94
N VAL A 160 0.94 -26.15 -20.98
CA VAL A 160 2.21 -25.44 -20.89
C VAL A 160 2.26 -24.32 -21.92
N TYR A 161 2.41 -23.09 -21.46
CA TYR A 161 2.50 -21.94 -22.36
C TYR A 161 3.22 -20.75 -21.71
N TYR A 162 3.63 -19.82 -22.53
CA TYR A 162 4.13 -18.51 -22.08
C TYR A 162 3.09 -17.43 -22.31
N SER A 163 2.83 -16.63 -21.29
CA SER A 163 2.07 -15.38 -21.43
C SER A 163 2.99 -14.19 -21.26
N THR A 164 2.76 -13.13 -22.04
CA THR A 164 3.51 -11.88 -21.93
C THR A 164 2.54 -10.73 -21.63
N LYS A 165 2.67 -10.22 -20.42
CA LYS A 165 1.84 -9.12 -19.89
C LYS A 165 2.61 -7.80 -19.98
N TYR A 166 1.92 -6.74 -20.37
CA TYR A 166 2.40 -5.37 -20.34
C TYR A 166 1.54 -4.57 -19.36
N VAL A 167 2.20 -3.66 -18.63
CA VAL A 167 1.54 -2.63 -17.82
C VAL A 167 2.18 -1.30 -18.18
N ASP A 168 1.46 -0.51 -18.96
CA ASP A 168 1.88 0.82 -19.41
C ASP A 168 1.19 1.91 -18.59
N SER A 169 1.97 2.65 -17.84
CA SER A 169 1.51 3.72 -16.95
C SER A 169 2.26 5.01 -17.24
N LYS A 170 1.53 6.03 -17.66
CA LYS A 170 2.06 7.36 -17.96
C LYS A 170 1.37 8.39 -17.08
N GLN A 171 1.85 8.52 -15.85
CA GLN A 171 1.24 9.42 -14.87
C GLN A 171 1.68 10.87 -15.09
N LEU A 172 0.71 11.77 -14.96
CA LEU A 172 0.89 13.21 -15.03
C LEU A 172 0.34 13.86 -13.76
N ASP A 173 1.21 14.56 -13.03
CA ASP A 173 0.86 15.31 -11.84
C ASP A 173 1.20 16.77 -12.04
N TYR A 174 0.22 17.63 -11.86
CA TYR A 174 0.36 19.08 -11.91
C TYR A 174 0.08 19.68 -10.54
N ALA A 175 0.84 20.69 -10.14
CA ALA A 175 0.54 21.48 -8.97
C ALA A 175 0.88 22.93 -9.19
N ALA A 176 0.04 23.81 -8.66
CA ALA A 176 0.29 25.25 -8.56
C ALA A 176 -0.16 25.74 -7.18
N ASN A 177 0.61 26.63 -6.59
CA ASN A 177 0.33 27.22 -5.28
C ASN A 177 0.65 28.72 -5.33
N LEU A 178 -0.26 29.53 -4.84
CA LEU A 178 -0.10 30.97 -4.66
C LEU A 178 -0.28 31.30 -3.18
N LYS A 179 0.69 32.00 -2.61
CA LYS A 179 0.72 32.34 -1.18
C LYS A 179 1.13 33.80 -0.98
N ALA A 180 0.31 34.54 -0.28
CA ALA A 180 0.63 35.85 0.24
C ALA A 180 1.05 35.77 1.72
N THR A 181 2.13 36.43 2.08
CA THR A 181 2.65 36.47 3.44
C THR A 181 2.65 37.92 3.93
N TRP A 182 2.18 38.10 5.13
CA TRP A 182 2.12 39.37 5.80
C TRP A 182 2.81 39.31 7.18
N VAL A 183 3.98 39.94 7.31
CA VAL A 183 4.76 40.00 8.54
C VAL A 183 4.60 41.38 9.17
N ARG A 184 4.20 41.40 10.44
CA ARG A 184 3.95 42.61 11.22
C ARG A 184 4.51 42.49 12.62
N SER A 185 4.84 43.64 13.17
CA SER A 185 5.15 43.80 14.60
C SER A 185 4.26 44.88 15.20
N TRP A 186 3.67 44.57 16.34
CA TRP A 186 2.89 45.46 17.17
C TRP A 186 3.59 45.55 18.53
N GLY A 187 4.44 46.55 18.69
CA GLY A 187 5.41 46.58 19.79
C GLY A 187 6.31 45.33 19.69
N ASP A 188 6.39 44.57 20.77
CA ASP A 188 7.22 43.38 20.86
C ASP A 188 6.53 42.11 20.30
N VAL A 189 5.26 42.18 19.93
CA VAL A 189 4.54 41.06 19.36
C VAL A 189 4.78 40.97 17.86
N HIS A 190 5.23 39.81 17.39
CA HIS A 190 5.43 39.54 15.97
C HIS A 190 4.35 38.64 15.42
N SER A 191 3.69 39.06 14.34
CA SER A 191 2.67 38.34 13.58
C SER A 191 3.22 37.95 12.22
N ASN A 192 2.90 36.71 11.78
CA ASN A 192 3.21 36.22 10.46
C ASN A 192 1.96 35.50 9.91
N ALA A 193 1.12 36.30 9.23
CA ALA A 193 -0.08 35.81 8.57
C ALA A 193 0.26 35.29 7.15
N LYS A 194 -0.39 34.19 6.78
CA LYS A 194 -0.31 33.62 5.42
C LYS A 194 -1.71 33.28 4.93
N VAL A 195 -1.98 33.64 3.68
CA VAL A 195 -3.18 33.22 2.95
C VAL A 195 -2.74 32.63 1.63
N GLY A 196 -3.32 31.54 1.23
CA GLY A 196 -2.94 30.95 -0.04
C GLY A 196 -4.04 30.09 -0.64
N ALA A 197 -3.83 29.79 -1.93
CA ALA A 197 -4.64 28.87 -2.70
C ALA A 197 -3.72 27.89 -3.45
N SER A 198 -4.16 26.65 -3.61
CA SER A 198 -3.42 25.66 -4.37
C SER A 198 -4.35 24.83 -5.25
N TRP A 199 -3.83 24.42 -6.39
CA TRP A 199 -4.47 23.50 -7.31
C TRP A 199 -3.54 22.32 -7.57
N ARG A 200 -4.10 21.12 -7.64
CA ARG A 200 -3.41 19.90 -8.06
C ARG A 200 -4.29 19.13 -9.03
N ALA A 201 -3.68 18.49 -10.01
CA ALA A 201 -4.35 17.58 -10.92
C ALA A 201 -3.50 16.33 -11.10
N ASN A 202 -4.13 15.17 -11.05
CA ASN A 202 -3.49 13.87 -11.22
C ASN A 202 -4.25 13.08 -12.30
N GLY A 203 -3.53 12.43 -13.19
CA GLY A 203 -4.09 11.58 -14.22
C GLY A 203 -3.08 10.59 -14.77
N ASN A 204 -3.56 9.67 -15.59
CA ASN A 204 -2.74 8.66 -16.23
C ASN A 204 -3.19 8.52 -17.71
N VAL A 205 -2.24 8.61 -18.64
CA VAL A 205 -2.49 8.52 -20.08
C VAL A 205 -1.84 7.28 -20.71
N GLY A 206 -1.53 6.28 -19.89
CA GLY A 206 -0.98 4.99 -20.32
C GLY A 206 -2.05 4.04 -20.85
N ASP A 207 -1.61 3.04 -21.63
CA ASP A 207 -2.48 2.01 -22.21
C ASP A 207 -2.98 0.99 -21.18
N GLY A 208 -2.48 1.08 -19.93
CA GLY A 208 -2.91 0.22 -18.84
C GLY A 208 -2.32 -1.18 -18.92
N GLU A 209 -3.11 -2.17 -18.49
CA GLU A 209 -2.72 -3.57 -18.45
C GLU A 209 -3.25 -4.32 -19.66
N TYR A 210 -2.36 -5.01 -20.40
CA TYR A 210 -2.75 -5.86 -21.52
C TYR A 210 -1.78 -7.01 -21.76
N TYR A 211 -2.27 -8.06 -22.42
CA TYR A 211 -1.47 -9.20 -22.87
C TYR A 211 -1.17 -9.10 -24.36
N VAL A 212 0.06 -9.43 -24.76
CA VAL A 212 0.49 -9.43 -26.16
C VAL A 212 -0.36 -10.39 -27.00
N THR A 213 -0.71 -11.56 -26.42
CA THR A 213 -1.61 -12.54 -27.00
C THR A 213 -2.79 -12.68 -26.04
N PRO A 214 -3.93 -11.99 -26.29
CA PRO A 214 -5.08 -12.00 -25.40
C PRO A 214 -5.63 -13.40 -25.11
N SER A 215 -5.62 -14.32 -26.08
CA SER A 215 -6.04 -15.71 -25.91
C SER A 215 -5.15 -16.55 -24.98
N LEU A 216 -3.96 -16.07 -24.63
CA LEU A 216 -3.08 -16.66 -23.62
C LEU A 216 -3.10 -15.91 -22.29
N ALA A 217 -4.03 -14.98 -22.11
CA ALA A 217 -4.27 -14.33 -20.83
C ALA A 217 -4.96 -15.32 -19.85
N PRO A 218 -4.78 -15.15 -18.53
CA PRO A 218 -5.53 -15.93 -17.54
C PRO A 218 -7.04 -15.76 -17.69
N ASN A 219 -7.81 -16.79 -17.29
CA ASN A 219 -9.27 -16.69 -17.28
C ASN A 219 -9.75 -15.46 -16.53
N GLY A 220 -10.77 -14.80 -17.07
CA GLY A 220 -11.36 -13.58 -16.49
C GLY A 220 -10.58 -12.30 -16.76
N TYR A 221 -9.46 -12.33 -17.49
CA TYR A 221 -8.76 -11.12 -17.90
C TYR A 221 -9.61 -10.24 -18.82
N ARG A 222 -9.59 -8.93 -18.55
CA ARG A 222 -10.17 -7.88 -19.41
C ARG A 222 -9.19 -6.72 -19.52
N PRO A 223 -8.98 -6.14 -20.71
CA PRO A 223 -8.11 -4.97 -20.87
C PRO A 223 -8.73 -3.75 -20.20
N ARG A 224 -7.88 -2.86 -19.68
CA ARG A 224 -8.32 -1.58 -19.15
C ARG A 224 -7.29 -0.50 -19.41
N PRO A 225 -7.51 0.39 -20.37
CA PRO A 225 -6.67 1.57 -20.54
C PRO A 225 -6.83 2.55 -19.36
N TYR A 226 -5.72 3.13 -18.91
CA TYR A 226 -5.77 4.12 -17.82
C TYR A 226 -6.36 5.46 -18.28
N THR A 227 -6.44 5.68 -19.59
CA THR A 227 -7.12 6.84 -20.21
C THR A 227 -8.61 6.90 -19.91
N ASP A 228 -9.24 5.77 -19.55
CA ASP A 228 -10.65 5.72 -19.15
C ASP A 228 -10.91 6.38 -17.80
N ILE A 229 -9.85 6.62 -17.02
CA ILE A 229 -9.92 7.24 -15.71
C ILE A 229 -9.72 8.76 -15.87
N PRO A 230 -10.71 9.59 -15.55
CA PRO A 230 -10.60 11.04 -15.70
C PRO A 230 -9.58 11.63 -14.69
N TYR A 231 -9.02 12.79 -15.04
CA TYR A 231 -8.18 13.55 -14.14
C TYR A 231 -8.93 13.95 -12.88
N MET A 232 -8.31 13.74 -11.74
CA MET A 232 -8.78 14.22 -10.45
C MET A 232 -8.16 15.59 -10.16
N HIS A 233 -9.00 16.59 -9.89
CA HIS A 233 -8.57 17.94 -9.53
C HIS A 233 -8.85 18.21 -8.06
N ASN A 234 -7.87 18.81 -7.38
CA ASN A 234 -8.00 19.26 -6.00
C ASN A 234 -7.72 20.76 -5.93
N LEU A 235 -8.68 21.52 -5.42
CA LEU A 235 -8.55 22.96 -5.12
C LEU A 235 -8.54 23.14 -3.62
N ALA A 236 -7.63 23.97 -3.11
CA ALA A 236 -7.58 24.29 -1.70
C ALA A 236 -7.33 25.78 -1.47
N ALA A 237 -7.90 26.29 -0.39
CA ALA A 237 -7.60 27.59 0.18
C ALA A 237 -7.20 27.41 1.64
N TYR A 238 -6.27 28.25 2.12
CA TYR A 238 -5.80 28.15 3.49
C TYR A 238 -5.43 29.51 4.06
N VAL A 239 -5.57 29.60 5.38
CA VAL A 239 -5.08 30.73 6.19
C VAL A 239 -4.28 30.17 7.35
N GLU A 240 -3.20 30.83 7.71
CA GLU A 240 -2.34 30.51 8.85
C GLU A 240 -1.87 31.79 9.50
N GLU A 241 -1.96 31.87 10.84
CA GLU A 241 -1.39 32.94 11.62
C GLU A 241 -0.40 32.38 12.65
N THR A 242 0.76 32.98 12.73
CA THR A 242 1.76 32.67 13.75
C THR A 242 2.08 33.94 14.54
N LEU A 243 1.71 33.95 15.83
CA LEU A 243 2.02 34.99 16.77
C LEU A 243 3.22 34.62 17.63
N THR A 244 4.18 35.50 17.74
CA THR A 244 5.32 35.36 18.66
C THR A 244 5.27 36.53 19.67
N VAL A 245 5.11 36.17 20.94
CA VAL A 245 4.89 37.09 22.06
C VAL A 245 6.07 36.94 23.04
N PRO A 246 6.98 37.90 23.14
CA PRO A 246 7.95 37.93 24.21
C PRO A 246 7.28 38.22 25.57
N LEU A 247 7.68 37.47 26.60
CA LEU A 247 7.16 37.57 27.96
C LEU A 247 8.34 37.65 28.94
N GLY A 248 9.04 38.75 28.93
CA GLY A 248 10.30 38.90 29.66
C GLY A 248 11.40 37.97 29.13
N SER A 249 11.88 37.05 29.97
CA SER A 249 12.85 36.01 29.55
C SER A 249 12.22 34.86 28.75
N ALA A 250 10.90 34.76 28.77
CA ALA A 250 10.14 33.73 28.07
C ALA A 250 9.66 34.21 26.67
N THR A 251 9.33 33.28 25.81
CA THR A 251 8.72 33.55 24.50
C THR A 251 7.61 32.56 24.23
N LEU A 252 6.41 33.06 23.95
CA LEU A 252 5.27 32.28 23.53
C LEU A 252 5.09 32.40 22.00
N GLN A 253 5.03 31.27 21.31
CA GLN A 253 4.69 31.21 19.89
C GLN A 253 3.40 30.39 19.74
N LEU A 254 2.38 30.99 19.12
CA LEU A 254 1.10 30.36 18.81
C LEU A 254 0.92 30.31 17.30
N MET A 255 0.53 29.18 16.77
CA MET A 255 0.17 29.04 15.37
C MET A 255 -1.23 28.46 15.27
N ALA A 256 -2.10 29.12 14.52
CA ALA A 256 -3.42 28.62 14.14
C ALA A 256 -3.53 28.61 12.61
N GLY A 257 -4.05 27.55 12.06
CA GLY A 257 -4.22 27.42 10.61
C GLY A 257 -5.50 26.67 10.28
N LEU A 258 -6.10 27.04 9.16
CA LEU A 258 -7.27 26.37 8.59
C LEU A 258 -7.06 26.18 7.10
N ARG A 259 -7.28 24.95 6.63
CA ARG A 259 -7.25 24.60 5.22
C ARG A 259 -8.57 23.97 4.81
N ALA A 260 -9.20 24.55 3.79
CA ALA A 260 -10.37 23.99 3.13
C ALA A 260 -9.95 23.43 1.76
N GLU A 261 -10.41 22.25 1.44
CA GLU A 261 -10.11 21.59 0.16
C GLU A 261 -11.40 21.10 -0.49
N LYS A 262 -11.46 21.16 -1.81
CA LYS A 262 -12.49 20.56 -2.63
C LYS A 262 -11.85 19.72 -3.73
N THR A 263 -12.24 18.45 -3.80
CA THR A 263 -11.78 17.53 -4.83
C THR A 263 -12.91 17.24 -5.81
N PHE A 264 -12.61 17.34 -7.09
CA PHE A 264 -13.52 17.06 -8.19
C PHE A 264 -13.19 15.69 -8.76
N ILE A 265 -14.14 14.76 -8.64
CA ILE A 265 -14.03 13.35 -9.02
C ILE A 265 -15.11 13.07 -10.04
N LYS A 266 -14.78 13.18 -11.33
CA LYS A 266 -15.73 12.99 -12.41
C LYS A 266 -16.04 11.51 -12.64
N ASN A 267 -17.23 11.22 -13.17
CA ASN A 267 -17.66 9.89 -13.59
C ASN A 267 -17.63 8.83 -12.46
N THR A 268 -17.82 9.25 -11.22
CA THR A 268 -18.06 8.40 -10.07
C THR A 268 -19.26 8.92 -9.31
N GLN A 269 -19.84 8.09 -8.46
CA GLN A 269 -20.88 8.56 -7.53
C GLN A 269 -20.38 9.45 -6.39
N TYR A 270 -19.06 9.62 -6.23
CA TYR A 270 -18.43 10.50 -5.24
C TYR A 270 -18.15 11.92 -5.76
N GLU A 271 -18.87 12.38 -6.76
CA GLU A 271 -18.61 13.54 -7.63
C GLU A 271 -17.92 14.75 -7.01
N ASN A 272 -18.22 15.10 -5.78
CA ASN A 272 -17.61 16.23 -5.10
C ASN A 272 -17.41 15.94 -3.63
N THR A 273 -16.22 16.20 -3.14
CA THR A 273 -15.93 16.10 -1.73
C THR A 273 -15.14 17.30 -1.25
N SER A 274 -15.44 17.71 -0.02
CA SER A 274 -14.72 18.80 0.64
C SER A 274 -14.22 18.37 2.01
N SER A 275 -13.10 18.91 2.40
CA SER A 275 -12.50 18.69 3.70
C SER A 275 -12.11 19.99 4.38
N LEU A 276 -12.06 19.95 5.71
CA LEU A 276 -11.65 21.07 6.55
C LEU A 276 -10.62 20.58 7.57
N SER A 277 -9.42 21.14 7.49
CA SER A 277 -8.24 20.70 8.25
C SER A 277 -7.71 21.82 9.16
N PRO A 278 -8.24 21.96 10.38
CA PRO A 278 -7.71 22.90 11.38
C PRO A 278 -6.40 22.36 11.98
N ARG A 279 -5.50 23.28 12.33
CA ARG A 279 -4.20 23.01 12.97
C ARG A 279 -3.90 24.08 14.01
N PHE A 280 -3.39 23.66 15.18
CA PHE A 280 -2.92 24.51 16.24
C PHE A 280 -1.58 24.00 16.72
N ASN A 281 -0.61 24.90 16.87
CA ASN A 281 0.67 24.60 17.50
C ASN A 281 0.98 25.67 18.53
N LEU A 282 1.58 25.25 19.62
CA LEU A 282 2.09 26.09 20.69
C LEU A 282 3.55 25.75 20.95
N LYS A 283 4.38 26.78 21.10
CA LYS A 283 5.75 26.64 21.59
C LYS A 283 5.98 27.70 22.67
N PHE A 284 6.23 27.27 23.87
CA PHE A 284 6.51 28.11 25.00
C PHE A 284 7.94 27.91 25.48
N ARG A 285 8.84 28.80 25.09
CA ARG A 285 10.19 28.87 25.59
C ARG A 285 10.15 29.62 26.91
N ILE A 286 10.25 28.91 28.03
CA ILE A 286 10.22 29.47 29.38
C ILE A 286 11.51 30.23 29.67
N ASN A 287 12.62 29.64 29.25
CA ASN A 287 13.97 30.20 29.30
C ASN A 287 14.87 29.47 28.30
N ASP A 288 16.17 29.74 28.30
CA ASP A 288 17.13 29.12 27.39
C ASP A 288 17.34 27.60 27.64
N ARG A 289 16.85 27.10 28.77
CA ARG A 289 16.99 25.68 29.16
C ARG A 289 15.74 24.87 28.94
N LEU A 290 14.56 25.48 29.00
CA LEU A 290 13.29 24.77 28.97
C LEU A 290 12.32 25.34 27.92
N THR A 291 11.91 24.50 27.00
CA THR A 291 10.83 24.77 26.03
C THR A 291 9.77 23.67 26.14
N VAL A 292 8.51 24.08 26.20
CA VAL A 292 7.36 23.18 26.08
C VAL A 292 6.67 23.47 24.75
N ARG A 293 6.26 22.42 24.06
CA ARG A 293 5.55 22.54 22.79
C ARG A 293 4.38 21.58 22.73
N GLY A 294 3.36 21.96 22.00
CA GLY A 294 2.20 21.12 21.75
C GLY A 294 1.64 21.36 20.36
N GLY A 295 1.01 20.35 19.83
CA GLY A 295 0.37 20.40 18.52
C GLY A 295 -0.93 19.62 18.50
N TRP A 296 -1.90 20.15 17.76
CA TRP A 296 -3.13 19.46 17.48
C TRP A 296 -3.59 19.79 16.06
N GLY A 297 -4.08 18.75 15.35
CA GLY A 297 -4.59 18.98 14.01
C GLY A 297 -5.40 17.83 13.47
N ILE A 298 -6.19 18.16 12.45
CA ILE A 298 -6.99 17.21 11.69
C ILE A 298 -6.46 17.19 10.26
N THR A 299 -6.29 15.99 9.71
CA THR A 299 -6.00 15.79 8.29
C THR A 299 -6.96 14.76 7.71
N GLU A 300 -7.42 15.00 6.49
CA GLU A 300 -8.27 14.06 5.78
C GLU A 300 -7.48 13.46 4.61
N LYS A 301 -7.70 12.18 4.33
CA LYS A 301 -7.06 11.44 3.25
C LYS A 301 -8.13 10.94 2.29
N LEU A 302 -8.00 11.33 1.03
CA LEU A 302 -8.80 10.83 -0.07
C LEU A 302 -8.55 9.34 -0.31
N PRO A 303 -9.54 8.56 -0.79
CA PRO A 303 -9.30 7.23 -1.31
C PRO A 303 -8.33 7.24 -2.49
N SER A 304 -7.72 6.10 -2.74
CA SER A 304 -6.90 5.91 -3.95
C SER A 304 -7.77 5.86 -5.21
N PHE A 305 -7.15 6.05 -6.37
CA PHE A 305 -7.83 5.90 -7.66
C PHE A 305 -8.54 4.53 -7.80
N ASN A 306 -7.94 3.45 -7.32
CA ASN A 306 -8.57 2.12 -7.37
C ASN A 306 -9.87 2.01 -6.55
N VAL A 307 -10.02 2.84 -5.51
CA VAL A 307 -11.25 2.92 -4.74
C VAL A 307 -12.31 3.73 -5.46
N LEU A 308 -11.90 4.86 -6.06
CA LEU A 308 -12.78 5.78 -6.75
C LEU A 308 -13.23 5.26 -8.12
N TYR A 309 -12.32 4.52 -8.80
CA TYR A 309 -12.50 3.97 -10.13
C TYR A 309 -12.12 2.49 -10.12
N PRO A 310 -12.90 1.62 -9.46
CA PRO A 310 -12.63 0.19 -9.44
C PRO A 310 -12.68 -0.39 -10.84
N LEU A 311 -12.00 -1.53 -11.02
CA LEU A 311 -12.04 -2.28 -12.28
C LEU A 311 -13.46 -2.75 -12.57
N PRO A 312 -13.92 -2.71 -13.83
CA PRO A 312 -15.12 -3.44 -14.24
C PRO A 312 -14.95 -4.92 -13.88
N GLU A 313 -15.95 -5.49 -13.25
CA GLU A 313 -15.93 -6.90 -12.86
C GLU A 313 -16.95 -7.66 -13.73
N TYR A 314 -16.54 -8.87 -14.16
CA TYR A 314 -17.34 -9.76 -14.99
C TYR A 314 -17.54 -11.07 -14.25
N ARG A 315 -18.76 -11.58 -14.29
CA ARG A 315 -19.10 -12.89 -13.75
C ARG A 315 -19.11 -13.88 -14.91
N ASP A 316 -18.08 -14.73 -14.94
CA ASP A 316 -17.98 -15.83 -15.91
C ASP A 316 -18.49 -17.11 -15.23
N THR A 317 -19.76 -17.45 -15.44
CA THR A 317 -20.41 -18.60 -14.83
C THR A 317 -20.37 -19.78 -15.81
N PRO A 318 -19.74 -20.92 -15.47
CA PRO A 318 -19.77 -22.10 -16.30
C PRO A 318 -21.19 -22.68 -16.32
N VAL A 319 -21.84 -22.67 -17.47
CA VAL A 319 -23.21 -23.17 -17.69
C VAL A 319 -23.24 -24.50 -18.40
N PHE A 320 -22.13 -24.91 -18.99
CA PHE A 320 -21.97 -26.21 -19.65
C PHE A 320 -20.52 -26.68 -19.52
N ALA A 321 -20.35 -27.93 -19.20
CA ALA A 321 -19.06 -28.61 -19.21
C ALA A 321 -19.23 -30.05 -19.66
N THR A 322 -18.38 -30.50 -20.58
CA THR A 322 -18.39 -31.88 -21.06
C THR A 322 -17.00 -32.35 -21.44
N ASN A 323 -16.76 -33.63 -21.31
CA ASN A 323 -15.57 -34.29 -21.83
C ASN A 323 -15.94 -35.07 -23.09
N TYR A 324 -15.03 -35.13 -24.05
CA TYR A 324 -15.23 -35.88 -25.29
C TYR A 324 -13.91 -36.42 -25.85
N GLY A 325 -14.02 -37.38 -26.80
CA GLY A 325 -12.84 -37.96 -27.42
C GLY A 325 -11.84 -38.56 -26.42
N SER A 326 -10.55 -38.35 -26.66
CA SER A 326 -9.45 -38.84 -25.84
C SER A 326 -9.05 -37.84 -24.74
N GLY A 327 -10.00 -37.43 -23.89
CA GLY A 327 -9.72 -36.54 -22.73
C GLY A 327 -9.74 -35.03 -23.04
N GLN A 328 -10.40 -34.65 -24.13
CA GLN A 328 -10.68 -33.24 -24.40
C GLN A 328 -11.89 -32.75 -23.63
N SER A 329 -11.97 -31.47 -23.36
CA SER A 329 -13.09 -30.84 -22.65
C SER A 329 -13.59 -29.61 -23.40
N ALA A 330 -14.88 -29.35 -23.27
CA ALA A 330 -15.48 -28.09 -23.75
C ALA A 330 -16.31 -27.46 -22.64
N TYR A 331 -16.26 -26.15 -22.59
CA TYR A 331 -16.99 -25.35 -21.61
C TYR A 331 -17.72 -24.21 -22.33
N VAL A 332 -18.91 -23.89 -21.84
CA VAL A 332 -19.62 -22.66 -22.18
C VAL A 332 -19.84 -21.86 -20.92
N TYR A 333 -19.52 -20.58 -21.01
CA TYR A 333 -19.69 -19.64 -19.90
C TYR A 333 -20.75 -18.61 -20.26
N HIS A 334 -21.56 -18.25 -19.27
CA HIS A 334 -22.34 -17.05 -19.27
C HIS A 334 -21.53 -15.92 -18.67
N THR A 335 -21.07 -14.99 -19.48
CA THR A 335 -20.37 -13.77 -19.06
C THR A 335 -21.39 -12.69 -18.78
N GLN A 336 -21.39 -12.14 -17.58
CA GLN A 336 -22.23 -11.02 -17.17
C GLN A 336 -21.36 -9.92 -16.59
N PRO A 337 -21.41 -8.69 -17.12
CA PRO A 337 -20.91 -7.54 -16.41
C PRO A 337 -21.73 -7.38 -15.14
N TYR A 338 -21.09 -7.31 -13.99
CA TYR A 338 -21.83 -7.09 -12.78
C TYR A 338 -21.58 -5.72 -12.19
N ARG A 339 -22.57 -5.26 -11.46
CA ARG A 339 -22.56 -3.94 -10.87
C ARG A 339 -21.43 -3.83 -9.86
N ILE A 340 -20.53 -2.86 -10.09
CA ILE A 340 -19.60 -2.45 -9.06
C ILE A 340 -20.40 -1.86 -7.92
N LEU A 341 -20.24 -2.44 -6.72
CA LEU A 341 -20.88 -1.91 -5.53
C LEU A 341 -20.08 -0.71 -5.01
N TYR A 342 -20.74 0.44 -5.02
CA TYR A 342 -20.22 1.61 -4.35
C TYR A 342 -20.85 1.74 -2.97
N ASN A 343 -20.11 2.29 -2.02
CA ASN A 343 -20.63 2.61 -0.70
C ASN A 343 -20.96 4.10 -0.65
N ASP A 344 -22.24 4.43 -0.78
CA ASP A 344 -22.74 5.81 -0.73
C ASP A 344 -22.45 6.50 0.61
N ASN A 345 -22.20 5.70 1.66
CA ASN A 345 -21.88 6.17 3.01
C ASN A 345 -20.37 6.21 3.27
N LEU A 346 -19.52 6.00 2.26
CA LEU A 346 -18.08 6.01 2.43
C LEU A 346 -17.61 7.38 2.93
N LYS A 347 -17.02 7.38 4.13
CA LYS A 347 -16.46 8.57 4.76
C LYS A 347 -14.98 8.66 4.47
N TRP A 348 -14.48 9.90 4.35
CA TRP A 348 -13.05 10.12 4.17
C TRP A 348 -12.28 9.75 5.42
N GLN A 349 -11.16 9.07 5.25
CA GLN A 349 -10.30 8.74 6.37
C GLN A 349 -9.83 10.04 7.03
N ARG A 350 -10.02 10.15 8.33
CA ARG A 350 -9.72 11.33 9.12
C ARG A 350 -8.73 11.00 10.22
N ASN A 351 -7.58 11.68 10.21
CA ASN A 351 -6.57 11.54 11.24
C ASN A 351 -6.63 12.76 12.16
N ARG A 352 -6.77 12.51 13.46
CA ARG A 352 -6.60 13.50 14.52
C ARG A 352 -5.25 13.24 15.17
N ASN A 353 -4.36 14.22 15.08
CA ASN A 353 -3.02 14.15 15.65
C ASN A 353 -2.96 15.09 16.85
N SER A 354 -2.40 14.63 17.96
CA SER A 354 -2.14 15.42 19.17
C SER A 354 -0.75 15.08 19.66
N GLU A 355 0.04 16.08 20.00
CA GLU A 355 1.39 15.90 20.52
C GLU A 355 1.70 16.92 21.61
N VAL A 356 2.55 16.51 22.56
CA VAL A 356 3.13 17.37 23.60
C VAL A 356 4.61 17.01 23.69
N GLY A 357 5.47 18.03 23.67
CA GLY A 357 6.92 17.86 23.75
C GLY A 357 7.55 18.79 24.77
N VAL A 358 8.67 18.33 25.31
CA VAL A 358 9.52 19.09 26.23
C VAL A 358 10.96 19.02 25.72
N ASP A 359 11.57 20.17 25.50
CA ASP A 359 12.98 20.31 25.17
C ASP A 359 13.72 20.93 26.37
N LEU A 360 14.75 20.25 26.86
CA LEU A 360 15.47 20.59 28.09
C LEU A 360 16.99 20.63 27.83
N ARG A 361 17.67 21.62 28.37
CA ARG A 361 19.15 21.74 28.33
C ARG A 361 19.70 21.84 29.73
N ILE A 362 20.52 20.86 30.14
CA ILE A 362 21.13 20.81 31.45
C ILE A 362 22.61 20.40 31.29
N GLY A 363 23.54 21.19 31.84
CA GLY A 363 24.95 20.84 31.84
C GLY A 363 25.56 20.56 30.48
N GLY A 364 25.04 21.18 29.43
CA GLY A 364 25.47 20.91 28.03
C GLY A 364 24.75 19.73 27.35
N THR A 365 23.95 18.95 28.09
CA THR A 365 23.08 17.90 27.55
C THR A 365 21.78 18.50 27.00
N SER A 366 21.38 18.11 25.80
CA SER A 366 20.10 18.45 25.19
C SER A 366 19.19 17.22 25.23
N ILE A 367 17.99 17.38 25.78
CA ILE A 367 16.97 16.33 25.89
C ILE A 367 15.71 16.82 25.20
N SER A 368 15.19 16.04 24.25
CA SER A 368 13.89 16.26 23.63
C SER A 368 13.01 15.02 23.89
N LEU A 369 11.82 15.24 24.45
CA LEU A 369 10.84 14.20 24.74
C LEU A 369 9.52 14.61 24.13
N VAL A 370 8.89 13.72 23.35
CA VAL A 370 7.61 13.97 22.68
C VAL A 370 6.67 12.78 22.90
N GLY A 371 5.54 13.06 23.53
CA GLY A 371 4.40 12.14 23.57
C GLY A 371 3.38 12.50 22.50
N TYR A 372 2.84 11.48 21.82
CA TYR A 372 1.80 11.69 20.83
C TYR A 372 0.63 10.72 20.99
N PHE A 373 -0.54 11.19 20.55
CA PHE A 373 -1.74 10.39 20.39
C PHE A 373 -2.39 10.68 19.03
N ASN A 374 -2.52 9.64 18.20
CA ASN A 374 -3.13 9.72 16.88
C ASN A 374 -4.33 8.79 16.80
N ARG A 375 -5.47 9.34 16.41
CA ARG A 375 -6.69 8.57 16.16
C ARG A 375 -7.07 8.67 14.69
N THR A 376 -7.01 7.54 13.98
CA THR A 376 -7.50 7.42 12.62
C THR A 376 -8.95 6.96 12.66
N LYS A 377 -9.89 7.80 12.19
CA LYS A 377 -11.29 7.43 11.99
C LYS A 377 -11.50 7.09 10.51
N TYR A 378 -12.43 6.17 10.27
CA TYR A 378 -12.84 5.78 8.92
C TYR A 378 -11.69 5.29 8.04
N PRO A 379 -10.75 4.43 8.52
CA PRO A 379 -9.74 3.84 7.66
C PRO A 379 -10.43 3.06 6.53
N TYR A 380 -9.87 3.10 5.34
CA TYR A 380 -10.44 2.35 4.22
C TYR A 380 -10.16 0.87 4.38
N LYS A 381 -11.18 0.05 4.09
CA LYS A 381 -11.07 -1.40 4.02
C LYS A 381 -11.89 -1.93 2.85
N LEU A 382 -11.48 -3.08 2.32
CA LEU A 382 -12.29 -3.85 1.39
C LEU A 382 -13.28 -4.73 2.18
N SER A 383 -14.54 -4.69 1.81
CA SER A 383 -15.61 -5.55 2.35
C SER A 383 -16.22 -6.38 1.22
N ALA A 384 -16.85 -7.48 1.58
CA ALA A 384 -17.59 -8.33 0.66
C ALA A 384 -19.07 -8.36 1.04
N ALA A 385 -19.93 -8.27 0.04
CA ALA A 385 -21.33 -8.63 0.11
C ALA A 385 -21.57 -9.89 -0.74
N PHE A 386 -22.59 -10.64 -0.37
CA PHE A 386 -22.99 -11.81 -1.12
C PHE A 386 -24.47 -11.65 -1.51
N GLU A 387 -24.74 -11.88 -2.79
CA GLU A 387 -26.10 -11.79 -3.35
C GLU A 387 -26.53 -13.16 -3.86
N PRO A 388 -27.80 -13.58 -3.64
CA PRO A 388 -28.32 -14.80 -4.22
C PRO A 388 -28.19 -14.81 -5.74
N PHE A 389 -27.80 -15.93 -6.27
CA PHE A 389 -27.61 -16.12 -7.69
C PHE A 389 -28.07 -17.50 -8.11
N SER A 390 -28.83 -17.57 -9.21
CA SER A 390 -29.25 -18.81 -9.80
C SER A 390 -28.92 -18.87 -11.27
N TYR A 391 -28.58 -20.05 -11.76
CA TYR A 391 -28.29 -20.31 -13.16
C TYR A 391 -28.63 -21.74 -13.55
N ASN A 392 -28.93 -21.94 -14.84
CA ASN A 392 -29.20 -23.26 -15.39
C ASN A 392 -27.91 -23.92 -15.88
N MET A 393 -27.68 -25.14 -15.45
CA MET A 393 -26.66 -26.03 -16.02
C MET A 393 -27.23 -26.76 -17.20
N MET A 394 -26.55 -26.63 -18.34
CA MET A 394 -26.83 -27.37 -19.55
C MET A 394 -26.01 -28.67 -19.57
N GLY A 395 -26.55 -29.71 -20.11
CA GLY A 395 -25.87 -30.98 -20.22
C GLY A 395 -26.23 -31.74 -21.49
N VAL A 396 -25.54 -32.82 -21.70
CA VAL A 396 -25.76 -33.73 -22.83
C VAL A 396 -27.06 -34.52 -22.59
N PRO A 397 -28.04 -34.47 -23.51
CA PRO A 397 -29.24 -35.30 -23.39
C PRO A 397 -28.88 -36.80 -23.40
N SER A 398 -29.56 -37.61 -22.65
CA SER A 398 -29.41 -39.06 -22.70
C SER A 398 -30.15 -39.66 -23.91
N THR A 399 -31.22 -39.00 -24.35
CA THR A 399 -32.06 -39.42 -25.46
C THR A 399 -32.45 -38.23 -26.32
N LEU A 400 -32.57 -38.44 -27.61
CA LEU A 400 -33.11 -37.47 -28.57
C LEU A 400 -34.66 -37.43 -28.51
N PRO A 401 -35.31 -36.41 -29.09
CA PRO A 401 -36.79 -36.27 -29.12
C PRO A 401 -37.49 -37.45 -29.75
N ASP A 402 -36.83 -38.20 -30.63
CA ASP A 402 -37.35 -39.42 -31.26
C ASP A 402 -37.20 -40.69 -30.42
N GLY A 403 -36.64 -40.55 -29.19
CA GLY A 403 -36.37 -41.66 -28.25
C GLY A 403 -35.05 -42.38 -28.48
N THR A 404 -34.27 -41.98 -29.47
CA THR A 404 -32.94 -42.59 -29.71
C THR A 404 -31.94 -42.17 -28.64
N ALA A 405 -31.16 -43.15 -28.13
CA ALA A 405 -30.07 -42.84 -27.18
C ALA A 405 -29.00 -41.95 -27.82
N TYR A 406 -28.58 -40.91 -27.10
CA TYR A 406 -27.57 -39.97 -27.56
C TYR A 406 -26.31 -40.03 -26.72
N THR A 407 -25.19 -40.08 -27.37
CA THR A 407 -23.84 -39.97 -26.76
C THR A 407 -23.07 -38.86 -27.43
N MET A 408 -22.24 -38.17 -26.65
CA MET A 408 -21.35 -37.11 -27.16
C MET A 408 -20.43 -37.68 -28.27
N PRO A 409 -20.38 -37.09 -29.46
CA PRO A 409 -19.44 -37.50 -30.50
C PRO A 409 -17.98 -37.46 -30.03
N ALA A 410 -17.14 -38.28 -30.61
CA ALA A 410 -15.70 -38.24 -30.34
C ALA A 410 -15.03 -36.95 -30.87
N ASN A 411 -15.57 -36.38 -31.96
CA ASN A 411 -15.07 -35.16 -32.60
C ASN A 411 -16.20 -34.11 -32.77
N PRO A 412 -16.66 -33.46 -31.67
CA PRO A 412 -17.78 -32.52 -31.73
C PRO A 412 -17.39 -31.15 -32.29
N ALA A 413 -18.34 -30.51 -32.96
CA ALA A 413 -18.39 -29.07 -33.15
C ALA A 413 -19.41 -28.49 -32.16
N PHE A 414 -19.08 -27.38 -31.53
CA PHE A 414 -19.96 -26.66 -30.62
C PHE A 414 -20.41 -25.34 -31.24
N ARG A 415 -21.67 -24.99 -31.01
CA ARG A 415 -22.23 -23.67 -31.32
C ARG A 415 -23.07 -23.22 -30.12
N VAL A 416 -22.95 -21.99 -29.75
CA VAL A 416 -23.77 -21.35 -28.71
C VAL A 416 -24.47 -20.15 -29.33
N ASP A 417 -25.74 -19.96 -29.01
CA ASP A 417 -26.41 -18.69 -29.22
C ASP A 417 -26.01 -17.75 -28.10
N SER A 418 -25.35 -16.66 -28.48
CA SER A 418 -24.76 -15.73 -27.51
C SER A 418 -25.80 -14.97 -26.67
N GLN A 419 -27.08 -14.94 -27.12
CA GLN A 419 -28.16 -14.21 -26.44
C GLN A 419 -29.02 -15.17 -25.58
N THR A 420 -29.42 -16.32 -26.17
CA THR A 420 -30.32 -17.25 -25.47
C THR A 420 -29.59 -18.28 -24.62
N GLY A 421 -28.32 -18.53 -24.90
CA GLY A 421 -27.52 -19.56 -24.24
C GLY A 421 -27.83 -20.97 -24.73
N GLU A 422 -28.59 -21.12 -25.81
CA GLU A 422 -28.82 -22.41 -26.42
C GLU A 422 -27.52 -22.98 -26.97
N ILE A 423 -27.18 -24.21 -26.57
CA ILE A 423 -25.95 -24.89 -26.93
C ILE A 423 -26.29 -26.02 -27.88
N PHE A 424 -25.60 -26.09 -29.00
CA PHE A 424 -25.76 -27.16 -29.98
C PHE A 424 -24.45 -27.87 -30.22
N VAL A 425 -24.55 -29.19 -30.40
CA VAL A 425 -23.41 -30.05 -30.74
C VAL A 425 -23.70 -30.76 -32.05
N ARG A 426 -22.68 -30.88 -32.88
CA ARG A 426 -22.73 -31.65 -34.15
C ARG A 426 -21.48 -32.52 -34.25
N ASP A 427 -21.62 -33.70 -34.74
CA ASP A 427 -20.48 -34.55 -35.08
C ASP A 427 -19.78 -34.01 -36.34
N LYS A 428 -18.47 -33.71 -36.24
CA LYS A 428 -17.67 -33.28 -37.40
C LYS A 428 -17.41 -34.43 -38.37
N ASP A 429 -17.42 -35.67 -37.89
CA ASP A 429 -17.18 -36.85 -38.71
C ASP A 429 -18.48 -37.32 -39.40
N ASN A 430 -19.65 -36.90 -38.87
CA ASN A 430 -20.96 -37.14 -39.49
C ASN A 430 -21.82 -35.87 -39.51
N PRO A 431 -21.48 -34.88 -40.38
CA PRO A 431 -22.19 -33.57 -40.45
C PRO A 431 -23.69 -33.73 -40.83
N SER A 432 -24.07 -34.80 -41.48
CA SER A 432 -25.47 -35.07 -41.91
C SER A 432 -26.41 -35.34 -40.72
N ALA A 433 -25.89 -35.73 -39.57
CA ALA A 433 -26.68 -35.92 -38.33
C ALA A 433 -27.29 -34.59 -37.78
N GLY A 434 -26.85 -33.46 -38.30
CA GLY A 434 -27.37 -32.17 -37.90
C GLY A 434 -26.84 -31.65 -36.55
N TRP A 435 -27.44 -30.57 -36.07
CA TRP A 435 -27.13 -29.96 -34.76
C TRP A 435 -28.10 -30.48 -33.69
N ILE A 436 -27.58 -31.01 -32.61
CA ILE A 436 -28.34 -31.52 -31.47
C ILE A 436 -28.30 -30.47 -30.38
N ALA A 437 -29.45 -30.07 -29.89
CA ALA A 437 -29.55 -29.12 -28.77
C ALA A 437 -29.22 -29.81 -27.43
N MET A 438 -28.43 -29.18 -26.63
CA MET A 438 -28.21 -29.55 -25.24
C MET A 438 -29.42 -29.13 -24.39
N GLN A 439 -29.63 -29.80 -23.25
CA GLN A 439 -30.80 -29.55 -22.40
C GLN A 439 -30.41 -29.09 -21.03
N THR A 440 -31.31 -28.36 -20.36
CA THR A 440 -31.13 -28.00 -18.94
C THR A 440 -31.20 -29.27 -18.09
N THR A 441 -30.16 -29.54 -17.32
CA THR A 441 -30.05 -30.71 -16.42
C THR A 441 -30.39 -30.35 -14.98
N SER A 442 -30.08 -29.14 -14.56
CA SER A 442 -30.39 -28.64 -13.20
C SER A 442 -30.34 -27.14 -13.14
N THR A 443 -31.07 -26.54 -12.19
CA THR A 443 -30.93 -25.15 -11.81
C THR A 443 -30.10 -25.07 -10.53
N LYS A 444 -28.99 -24.38 -10.55
CA LYS A 444 -28.13 -24.18 -9.39
C LYS A 444 -28.48 -22.87 -8.71
N ARG A 445 -28.55 -22.91 -7.38
CA ARG A 445 -28.71 -21.73 -6.52
C ARG A 445 -27.49 -21.57 -5.65
N THR A 446 -26.91 -20.41 -5.59
CA THR A 446 -25.67 -20.10 -4.87
C THR A 446 -25.62 -18.62 -4.51
N PHE A 447 -24.47 -18.17 -4.04
CA PHE A 447 -24.22 -16.74 -3.84
C PHE A 447 -23.03 -16.29 -4.69
N VAL A 448 -23.11 -15.06 -5.14
CA VAL A 448 -21.98 -14.38 -5.78
C VAL A 448 -21.42 -13.32 -4.85
N LYS A 449 -20.10 -13.25 -4.83
CA LYS A 449 -19.35 -12.31 -4.03
C LYS A 449 -19.16 -11.02 -4.81
N ASN A 450 -19.65 -9.92 -4.27
CA ASN A 450 -19.34 -8.56 -4.72
C ASN A 450 -18.42 -7.90 -3.69
N THR A 451 -17.39 -7.21 -4.14
CA THR A 451 -16.48 -6.47 -3.26
C THR A 451 -16.74 -4.97 -3.38
N TYR A 452 -16.61 -4.25 -2.27
CA TYR A 452 -16.78 -2.81 -2.22
C TYR A 452 -15.90 -2.18 -1.15
N GLN A 453 -15.60 -0.90 -1.31
CA GLN A 453 -14.86 -0.16 -0.29
C GLN A 453 -15.78 0.27 0.84
N ASN A 454 -15.28 0.12 2.05
CA ASN A 454 -15.97 0.47 3.28
C ASN A 454 -15.03 1.19 4.24
N ASN A 455 -15.58 1.68 5.33
CA ASN A 455 -14.79 2.23 6.43
C ASN A 455 -14.64 1.19 7.54
N GLY A 456 -13.43 1.05 8.04
CA GLY A 456 -13.13 0.27 9.23
C GLY A 456 -13.33 1.07 10.52
N SER A 457 -13.20 0.36 11.64
CA SER A 457 -13.24 0.95 12.98
C SER A 457 -12.02 1.84 13.26
N PRO A 458 -12.11 2.76 14.21
CA PRO A 458 -11.00 3.64 14.53
C PRO A 458 -9.74 2.88 14.97
N VAL A 459 -8.58 3.43 14.61
CA VAL A 459 -7.26 2.93 15.02
C VAL A 459 -6.60 3.98 15.89
N ASP A 460 -6.28 3.62 17.13
CA ASP A 460 -5.58 4.46 18.08
C ASP A 460 -4.09 4.11 18.11
N ARG A 461 -3.25 5.13 18.01
CA ARG A 461 -1.80 5.04 18.12
C ARG A 461 -1.31 6.06 19.12
N MET A 462 -0.50 5.63 20.06
CA MET A 462 0.18 6.51 21.00
C MET A 462 1.65 6.12 21.12
N GLY A 463 2.47 7.06 21.48
CA GLY A 463 3.89 6.76 21.64
C GLY A 463 4.65 7.87 22.34
N LEU A 464 5.90 7.54 22.61
CA LEU A 464 6.88 8.41 23.24
C LEU A 464 8.15 8.35 22.41
N GLU A 465 8.61 9.50 21.95
CA GLU A 465 9.88 9.65 21.24
C GLU A 465 10.84 10.46 22.09
N PHE A 466 12.11 10.09 22.12
CA PHE A 466 13.12 10.83 22.85
C PHE A 466 14.43 10.91 22.08
N VAL A 467 15.11 12.03 22.28
CA VAL A 467 16.48 12.28 21.80
C VAL A 467 17.27 12.91 22.92
N VAL A 468 18.42 12.32 23.22
CA VAL A 468 19.37 12.86 24.21
C VAL A 468 20.71 13.06 23.51
N GLU A 469 21.18 14.31 23.45
CA GLU A 469 22.49 14.64 22.94
C GLU A 469 23.37 15.08 24.11
N PHE A 470 24.42 14.31 24.34
CA PHE A 470 25.38 14.59 25.43
C PHE A 470 26.42 15.63 24.99
N PRO A 471 27.01 16.35 25.92
CA PRO A 471 28.15 17.22 25.61
C PRO A 471 29.31 16.39 25.05
N GLN A 472 30.12 17.04 24.22
CA GLN A 472 31.31 16.39 23.69
C GLN A 472 32.25 15.96 24.81
N ILE A 473 32.70 14.72 24.78
CA ILE A 473 33.76 14.18 25.65
C ILE A 473 35.11 14.68 25.10
N ASN A 474 35.58 15.80 25.62
CA ASN A 474 36.73 16.53 25.06
C ASN A 474 38.02 15.71 24.87
N PRO A 475 38.44 14.85 25.80
CA PRO A 475 39.70 14.07 25.65
C PRO A 475 39.73 13.19 24.41
N ILE A 476 38.58 12.61 24.04
CA ILE A 476 38.44 11.71 22.89
C ILE A 476 37.65 12.37 21.74
N ARG A 477 37.21 13.63 21.91
CA ARG A 477 36.44 14.41 20.93
C ARG A 477 35.22 13.66 20.39
N THR A 478 34.55 12.92 21.29
CA THR A 478 33.40 12.09 20.94
C THR A 478 32.12 12.71 21.45
N GLN A 479 31.13 12.81 20.57
CA GLN A 479 29.76 13.17 20.91
C GLN A 479 28.91 11.89 20.95
N LEU A 480 28.12 11.76 22.02
CA LEU A 480 27.15 10.68 22.17
C LEU A 480 25.75 11.22 21.91
N ARG A 481 24.95 10.44 21.22
CA ARG A 481 23.52 10.67 21.01
C ARG A 481 22.75 9.38 21.26
N LEU A 482 21.74 9.44 22.11
CA LEU A 482 20.79 8.38 22.37
C LEU A 482 19.43 8.83 21.81
N ASP A 483 18.82 8.04 20.95
CA ASP A 483 17.46 8.27 20.45
C ASP A 483 16.65 6.98 20.49
N GLY A 484 15.33 7.13 20.62
CA GLY A 484 14.45 5.99 20.63
C GLY A 484 12.98 6.37 20.55
N ALA A 485 12.16 5.37 20.26
CA ALA A 485 10.72 5.52 20.15
C ALA A 485 10.01 4.29 20.76
N TYR A 486 9.04 4.55 21.62
CA TYR A 486 8.05 3.56 22.04
C TYR A 486 6.75 3.81 21.35
N GLY A 487 6.19 2.81 20.71
CA GLY A 487 4.90 2.87 20.02
C GLY A 487 3.91 1.84 20.56
N TYR A 488 2.67 2.25 20.71
CA TYR A 488 1.53 1.39 21.01
C TYR A 488 0.41 1.65 20.01
N THR A 489 -0.16 0.58 19.45
CA THR A 489 -1.31 0.64 18.56
C THR A 489 -2.37 -0.35 19.03
N LYS A 490 -3.62 0.08 19.10
CA LYS A 490 -4.78 -0.80 19.33
C LYS A 490 -5.89 -0.47 18.34
N TYR A 491 -6.53 -1.51 17.82
CA TYR A 491 -7.80 -1.42 17.12
C TYR A 491 -8.65 -2.65 17.41
N VAL A 492 -9.97 -2.46 17.34
CA VAL A 492 -10.99 -3.51 17.39
C VAL A 492 -12.05 -3.16 16.35
N ASN A 493 -12.34 -4.06 15.43
CA ASN A 493 -13.34 -3.88 14.40
C ASN A 493 -14.71 -4.33 14.93
N GLU A 494 -15.66 -3.42 15.02
CA GLU A 494 -17.05 -3.69 15.41
C GLU A 494 -18.01 -3.72 14.21
N GLY A 495 -17.48 -3.54 13.00
CA GLY A 495 -18.25 -3.68 11.76
C GLY A 495 -18.55 -5.15 11.43
N GLU A 496 -19.33 -5.36 10.39
CA GLU A 496 -19.70 -6.69 9.93
C GLU A 496 -18.88 -7.11 8.70
N ALA A 497 -18.67 -8.41 8.54
CA ALA A 497 -18.08 -9.07 7.37
C ALA A 497 -18.83 -10.35 7.05
N CYS A 498 -19.01 -10.62 5.77
CA CYS A 498 -19.71 -11.81 5.30
C CYS A 498 -18.71 -12.90 4.91
N TYR A 499 -19.03 -14.14 5.22
CA TYR A 499 -18.31 -15.32 4.76
C TYR A 499 -19.29 -16.36 4.22
N TYR A 500 -18.95 -16.90 3.07
CA TYR A 500 -19.69 -17.96 2.40
C TYR A 500 -18.85 -19.25 2.36
N PRO A 501 -19.27 -20.31 3.06
CA PRO A 501 -18.62 -21.61 2.93
C PRO A 501 -18.95 -22.18 1.55
N SER A 502 -18.07 -22.06 0.56
CA SER A 502 -18.29 -22.49 -0.82
C SER A 502 -18.29 -24.04 -0.98
N THR A 503 -18.71 -24.77 0.04
CA THR A 503 -18.83 -26.22 0.02
C THR A 503 -20.07 -26.66 -0.76
N SER A 504 -19.98 -27.74 -1.50
CA SER A 504 -21.13 -28.37 -2.14
C SER A 504 -21.23 -29.83 -1.68
N THR A 505 -22.45 -30.28 -1.45
CA THR A 505 -22.75 -31.67 -1.12
C THR A 505 -23.78 -32.19 -2.12
N GLY A 506 -23.49 -33.31 -2.78
CA GLY A 506 -24.37 -33.85 -3.80
C GLY A 506 -24.59 -32.94 -5.02
N GLY A 507 -23.65 -32.00 -5.28
CA GLY A 507 -23.74 -31.03 -6.37
C GLY A 507 -24.60 -29.80 -6.04
N GLU A 508 -25.08 -29.65 -4.80
CA GLU A 508 -25.80 -28.45 -4.31
C GLU A 508 -24.87 -27.59 -3.48
N PHE A 509 -24.93 -26.28 -3.70
CA PHE A 509 -24.16 -25.32 -2.94
C PHE A 509 -24.74 -25.09 -1.55
N TYR A 510 -23.88 -24.66 -0.60
CA TYR A 510 -24.32 -24.33 0.75
C TYR A 510 -25.32 -23.17 0.73
N PRO A 511 -26.48 -23.27 1.43
CA PRO A 511 -27.59 -22.33 1.26
C PRO A 511 -27.53 -21.07 2.12
N TYR A 512 -26.45 -20.85 2.89
CA TYR A 512 -26.36 -19.74 3.81
C TYR A 512 -25.03 -19.01 3.74
N VAL A 513 -25.08 -17.67 3.87
CA VAL A 513 -23.91 -16.81 4.09
C VAL A 513 -23.92 -16.37 5.55
N GLY A 514 -22.83 -16.59 6.26
CA GLY A 514 -22.66 -16.08 7.62
C GLY A 514 -22.26 -14.60 7.65
N VAL A 515 -22.86 -13.84 8.56
CA VAL A 515 -22.52 -12.45 8.85
C VAL A 515 -21.83 -12.41 10.21
N TYR A 516 -20.58 -12.01 10.28
CA TYR A 516 -19.74 -12.02 11.48
C TYR A 516 -19.34 -10.60 11.85
N LEU A 517 -18.84 -10.39 13.07
CA LEU A 517 -18.05 -9.21 13.36
C LEU A 517 -16.79 -9.22 12.47
N ASP A 518 -16.35 -8.05 12.06
CA ASP A 518 -15.32 -7.85 11.04
C ASP A 518 -13.99 -8.58 11.35
N ASN A 519 -13.94 -9.84 11.01
CA ASN A 519 -12.81 -10.75 11.17
C ASN A 519 -12.09 -11.04 9.85
N GLY A 520 -12.41 -10.30 8.79
CA GLY A 520 -11.92 -10.54 7.43
C GLY A 520 -12.70 -11.61 6.66
N GLY A 521 -13.76 -12.24 7.27
CA GLY A 521 -14.63 -13.23 6.60
C GLY A 521 -13.91 -14.53 6.22
N SER A 522 -12.85 -14.93 6.94
CA SER A 522 -12.07 -16.15 6.68
C SER A 522 -12.46 -17.27 7.63
N SER A 523 -12.45 -18.50 7.13
CA SER A 523 -12.78 -19.70 7.91
C SER A 523 -11.82 -20.02 9.07
N ASN A 524 -10.67 -19.38 9.11
CA ASN A 524 -9.63 -19.58 10.12
C ASN A 524 -9.24 -18.31 10.88
N VAL A 525 -10.04 -17.23 10.76
CA VAL A 525 -9.80 -15.95 11.44
C VAL A 525 -10.93 -15.73 12.45
N THR A 526 -10.59 -15.77 13.73
CA THR A 526 -11.52 -15.58 14.85
C THR A 526 -11.28 -14.27 15.61
N TYR A 527 -10.24 -13.52 15.25
CA TYR A 527 -9.93 -12.21 15.83
C TYR A 527 -10.53 -11.07 15.01
N ASN A 528 -10.99 -10.02 15.68
CA ASN A 528 -11.48 -8.78 15.07
C ASN A 528 -10.66 -7.55 15.46
N GLY A 529 -9.57 -7.73 16.17
CA GLY A 529 -8.71 -6.64 16.61
C GLY A 529 -7.28 -7.08 16.88
N ARG A 530 -6.43 -6.08 17.16
CA ARG A 530 -5.02 -6.32 17.49
C ARG A 530 -4.45 -5.19 18.35
N LYS A 531 -3.53 -5.52 19.25
CA LYS A 531 -2.64 -4.58 19.93
C LYS A 531 -1.18 -4.88 19.61
N LEU A 532 -0.38 -3.83 19.50
CA LEU A 532 1.04 -3.91 19.17
C LEU A 532 1.82 -2.96 20.08
N HIS A 533 3.02 -3.39 20.46
CA HIS A 533 4.00 -2.60 21.21
C HIS A 533 5.35 -2.73 20.53
N ALA A 534 6.07 -1.63 20.40
CA ALA A 534 7.45 -1.62 19.92
C ALA A 534 8.27 -0.59 20.69
N LEU A 535 9.51 -0.94 21.02
CA LEU A 535 10.52 -0.01 21.56
C LEU A 535 11.83 -0.23 20.82
N ASP A 536 12.20 0.77 20.04
CA ASP A 536 13.47 0.82 19.33
C ASP A 536 14.35 1.92 19.92
N MET A 537 15.63 1.65 20.06
CA MET A 537 16.62 2.57 20.60
C MET A 537 17.91 2.54 19.80
N ASN A 538 18.57 3.68 19.70
CA ASN A 538 19.86 3.81 19.01
C ASN A 538 20.83 4.62 19.87
N LEU A 539 22.06 4.16 19.97
CA LEU A 539 23.17 4.90 20.56
C LEU A 539 24.20 5.18 19.47
N THR A 540 24.43 6.47 19.17
CA THR A 540 25.41 6.90 18.18
C THR A 540 26.57 7.59 18.90
N ALA A 541 27.79 7.17 18.61
CA ALA A 541 29.04 7.79 19.03
C ALA A 541 29.75 8.33 17.80
N THR A 542 29.98 9.65 17.76
CA THR A 542 30.70 10.31 16.66
C THR A 542 31.97 10.96 17.19
N THR A 543 33.11 10.46 16.75
CA THR A 543 34.45 10.95 17.11
C THR A 543 35.04 11.72 15.94
N HIS A 544 35.44 12.96 16.19
CA HIS A 544 36.14 13.80 15.23
C HIS A 544 37.61 13.93 15.62
N VAL A 545 38.52 13.48 14.77
CA VAL A 545 39.98 13.55 14.97
C VAL A 545 40.60 14.54 13.97
N PRO A 546 40.61 15.86 14.27
CA PRO A 546 41.05 16.89 13.33
C PRO A 546 42.51 16.75 12.91
N SER A 547 43.39 16.27 13.79
CA SER A 547 44.83 16.09 13.46
C SER A 547 45.10 15.22 12.26
N ILE A 548 44.22 14.27 12.00
CA ILE A 548 44.27 13.39 10.83
C ILE A 548 43.07 13.57 9.92
N ARG A 549 42.24 14.60 10.14
CA ARG A 549 41.03 14.90 9.35
C ARG A 549 40.12 13.68 9.16
N MET A 550 39.77 13.03 10.29
CA MET A 550 38.98 11.80 10.27
C MET A 550 37.74 11.94 11.17
N ILE A 551 36.61 11.41 10.71
CA ILE A 551 35.38 11.26 11.46
C ILE A 551 35.04 9.78 11.51
N ILE A 552 34.79 9.28 12.72
CA ILE A 552 34.36 7.90 12.99
C ILE A 552 32.98 7.97 13.64
N SER A 553 32.00 7.27 13.09
CA SER A 553 30.66 7.15 13.68
C SER A 553 30.34 5.68 13.89
N LEU A 554 30.04 5.34 15.14
CA LEU A 554 29.54 4.03 15.56
C LEU A 554 28.08 4.21 15.98
N ARG A 555 27.16 3.41 15.40
CA ARG A 555 25.75 3.39 15.78
C ARG A 555 25.37 1.97 16.21
N LEU A 556 24.90 1.84 17.43
CA LEU A 556 24.30 0.65 17.98
C LEU A 556 22.79 0.78 17.87
N GLU A 557 22.14 -0.21 17.29
CA GLU A 557 20.69 -0.28 17.11
C GLU A 557 20.15 -1.43 17.95
N ALA A 558 19.06 -1.19 18.67
CA ALA A 558 18.41 -2.16 19.52
C ALA A 558 16.90 -2.12 19.33
N THR A 559 16.28 -3.26 19.07
CA THR A 559 14.84 -3.45 19.28
C THR A 559 14.67 -4.16 20.61
N LEU A 560 14.17 -3.45 21.62
CA LEU A 560 14.04 -3.94 22.99
C LEU A 560 12.68 -4.57 23.26
N VAL A 561 11.63 -4.08 22.59
CA VAL A 561 10.26 -4.61 22.68
C VAL A 561 9.70 -4.74 21.29
N LYS A 562 9.18 -5.93 20.99
CA LYS A 562 8.38 -6.20 19.79
C LYS A 562 7.32 -7.20 20.18
N ARG A 563 6.12 -6.71 20.51
CA ARG A 563 5.01 -7.50 21.04
C ARG A 563 3.73 -7.26 20.24
N SER A 564 2.93 -8.31 20.08
CA SER A 564 1.61 -8.20 19.50
C SER A 564 0.66 -9.22 20.12
N GLN A 565 -0.64 -8.93 20.08
CA GLN A 565 -1.67 -9.88 20.48
C GLN A 565 -2.92 -9.62 19.66
N ASN A 566 -3.51 -10.67 19.14
CA ASN A 566 -4.83 -10.60 18.51
C ASN A 566 -5.90 -10.42 19.59
N LEU A 567 -7.00 -9.78 19.22
CA LEU A 567 -8.13 -9.50 20.08
C LEU A 567 -9.42 -10.00 19.41
N SER A 568 -10.33 -10.53 20.20
CA SER A 568 -11.68 -10.81 19.77
C SER A 568 -12.63 -10.21 20.81
N GLU A 569 -13.07 -8.97 20.55
CA GLU A 569 -13.86 -8.18 21.48
C GLU A 569 -15.08 -7.60 20.77
N TYR A 570 -16.21 -7.59 21.45
CA TYR A 570 -17.40 -6.88 21.04
C TYR A 570 -18.06 -6.21 22.25
N ARG A 571 -18.20 -4.88 22.21
CA ARG A 571 -18.75 -4.08 23.30
C ARG A 571 -18.11 -4.39 24.66
N GLY A 572 -16.78 -4.60 24.65
CA GLY A 572 -15.99 -4.86 25.85
C GLY A 572 -16.08 -6.30 26.40
N ARG A 573 -16.64 -7.23 25.64
CA ARG A 573 -16.70 -8.66 25.98
C ARG A 573 -15.98 -9.48 24.93
N GLU A 574 -15.46 -10.65 25.33
CA GLU A 574 -14.91 -11.63 24.39
C GLU A 574 -16.01 -12.09 23.42
N TYR A 575 -15.68 -12.07 22.13
CA TYR A 575 -16.58 -12.52 21.06
C TYR A 575 -16.29 -13.96 20.64
N ALA A 576 -15.01 -14.31 20.47
CA ALA A 576 -14.62 -15.70 20.26
C ALA A 576 -14.69 -16.47 21.59
N PHE A 577 -14.78 -17.78 21.48
CA PHE A 577 -14.79 -18.72 22.62
C PHE A 577 -13.86 -19.89 22.34
N ASN A 578 -13.39 -20.55 23.40
CA ASN A 578 -12.51 -21.72 23.31
C ASN A 578 -13.28 -22.96 22.85
N VAL A 579 -12.64 -23.76 22.00
CA VAL A 579 -13.14 -25.05 21.51
C VAL A 579 -12.02 -26.09 21.51
N ASP A 580 -12.41 -27.37 21.60
CA ASP A 580 -11.52 -28.50 21.35
C ASP A 580 -11.27 -28.73 19.83
N GLU A 581 -10.56 -29.79 19.50
CA GLU A 581 -10.29 -30.19 18.11
C GLU A 581 -11.57 -30.53 17.33
N ASP A 582 -12.57 -31.06 18.02
CA ASP A 582 -13.87 -31.44 17.48
C ASP A 582 -14.87 -30.28 17.44
N ARG A 583 -14.44 -29.05 17.78
CA ARG A 583 -15.22 -27.80 17.80
C ARG A 583 -16.23 -27.71 18.94
N ASN A 584 -16.14 -28.52 19.99
CA ASN A 584 -16.98 -28.39 21.16
C ASN A 584 -16.49 -27.29 22.09
N PRO A 585 -17.37 -26.46 22.64
CA PRO A 585 -16.98 -25.41 23.59
C PRO A 585 -16.32 -25.97 24.86
N THR A 586 -15.16 -25.42 25.22
CA THR A 586 -14.40 -25.85 26.41
C THR A 586 -14.44 -24.85 27.58
N GLY A 587 -14.96 -23.64 27.34
CA GLY A 587 -15.00 -22.56 28.36
C GLY A 587 -13.66 -21.87 28.61
N GLY A 588 -13.64 -20.96 29.59
CA GLY A 588 -12.45 -20.14 29.89
C GLY A 588 -12.26 -18.95 28.96
N SER A 589 -11.30 -18.07 29.27
CA SER A 589 -10.95 -16.93 28.42
C SER A 589 -10.07 -17.37 27.24
N ILE A 590 -10.31 -16.78 26.08
CA ILE A 590 -9.51 -17.03 24.85
C ILE A 590 -8.04 -16.56 25.00
N TYR A 591 -7.74 -15.77 26.02
CA TYR A 591 -6.39 -15.24 26.30
C TYR A 591 -5.58 -16.07 27.30
N ASP A 592 -6.20 -17.08 27.92
CA ASP A 592 -5.62 -17.80 29.07
C ASP A 592 -5.00 -19.15 28.69
N GLY A 593 -4.98 -19.54 27.39
CA GLY A 593 -4.47 -20.86 27.04
C GLY A 593 -4.17 -21.06 25.56
N ASP A 594 -3.75 -22.29 25.24
CA ASP A 594 -3.40 -22.74 23.89
C ASP A 594 -4.56 -23.54 23.27
N SER A 595 -5.77 -23.02 23.39
CA SER A 595 -6.96 -23.64 22.84
C SER A 595 -7.27 -23.12 21.44
N TYR A 596 -7.86 -23.96 20.60
CA TYR A 596 -8.54 -23.48 19.42
C TYR A 596 -9.66 -22.55 19.82
N THR A 597 -9.95 -21.57 19.00
CA THR A 597 -11.04 -20.62 19.22
C THR A 597 -12.02 -20.66 18.05
N ALA A 598 -13.26 -20.40 18.33
CA ALA A 598 -14.31 -20.33 17.32
C ALA A 598 -15.17 -19.08 17.49
N ILE A 599 -15.86 -18.69 16.42
CA ILE A 599 -16.88 -17.66 16.40
C ILE A 599 -18.13 -18.17 15.67
N TRP A 600 -19.29 -17.79 16.18
CA TRP A 600 -20.53 -17.89 15.45
C TRP A 600 -20.84 -16.61 14.71
N PRO A 601 -21.61 -16.65 13.61
CA PRO A 601 -22.11 -15.43 13.00
C PRO A 601 -23.13 -14.72 13.93
N VAL A 602 -23.29 -13.43 13.74
CA VAL A 602 -24.34 -12.63 14.42
C VAL A 602 -25.67 -12.67 13.65
N ALA A 603 -25.59 -12.99 12.35
CA ALA A 603 -26.73 -13.16 11.46
C ALA A 603 -26.33 -14.10 10.30
N TYR A 604 -27.31 -14.54 9.52
CA TYR A 604 -27.08 -15.24 8.25
C TYR A 604 -28.01 -14.70 7.15
N ILE A 605 -27.64 -14.96 5.92
CA ILE A 605 -28.40 -14.57 4.71
C ILE A 605 -28.76 -15.89 4.00
N ASP A 606 -30.05 -16.07 3.68
CA ASP A 606 -30.57 -17.22 2.94
C ASP A 606 -30.50 -17.00 1.41
N LEU A 607 -30.82 -18.05 0.63
CA LEU A 607 -30.84 -18.01 -0.84
C LEU A 607 -31.91 -17.08 -1.44
N ASP A 608 -32.80 -16.53 -0.66
CA ASP A 608 -33.75 -15.51 -1.10
C ASP A 608 -33.27 -14.09 -0.78
N GLY A 609 -32.09 -13.97 -0.12
CA GLY A 609 -31.46 -12.70 0.24
C GLY A 609 -31.95 -12.12 1.56
N ASN A 610 -32.76 -12.86 2.32
CA ASN A 610 -33.27 -12.39 3.61
C ASN A 610 -32.20 -12.58 4.69
N ARG A 611 -32.05 -11.55 5.51
CA ARG A 611 -31.16 -11.60 6.66
C ARG A 611 -31.94 -12.02 7.91
N HIS A 612 -31.41 -13.03 8.56
CA HIS A 612 -31.96 -13.60 9.80
C HIS A 612 -30.97 -13.42 10.96
N PRO A 613 -31.45 -13.20 12.20
CA PRO A 613 -30.58 -13.22 13.37
C PRO A 613 -30.08 -14.66 13.60
N PHE A 614 -28.85 -14.81 14.06
CA PHE A 614 -28.27 -16.09 14.43
C PHE A 614 -28.42 -16.30 15.94
N THR A 615 -29.22 -17.27 16.32
CA THR A 615 -29.61 -17.55 17.73
C THR A 615 -29.12 -18.91 18.21
N ASP A 616 -29.44 -19.28 19.44
CA ASP A 616 -29.10 -20.61 19.95
C ASP A 616 -29.84 -21.75 19.23
N ALA A 617 -30.95 -21.45 18.55
CA ALA A 617 -31.63 -22.45 17.70
C ALA A 617 -30.74 -22.87 16.54
N GLU A 618 -30.18 -21.92 15.81
CA GLU A 618 -29.28 -22.16 14.67
C GLU A 618 -27.96 -22.81 15.12
N LYS A 619 -27.43 -22.45 16.30
CA LYS A 619 -26.20 -23.08 16.83
C LYS A 619 -26.35 -24.60 17.04
N ASN A 620 -27.55 -25.05 17.37
CA ASN A 620 -27.86 -26.45 17.64
C ASN A 620 -28.35 -27.21 16.38
N ASP A 621 -28.57 -26.53 15.26
CA ASP A 621 -29.00 -27.15 14.02
C ASP A 621 -27.78 -27.52 13.15
N PRO A 622 -27.59 -28.80 12.80
CA PRO A 622 -26.51 -29.28 11.96
C PRO A 622 -26.41 -28.56 10.58
N ALA A 623 -27.52 -28.02 10.06
CA ALA A 623 -27.55 -27.29 8.80
C ALA A 623 -26.66 -26.04 8.83
N PHE A 624 -26.43 -25.46 10.00
CA PHE A 624 -25.60 -24.26 10.18
C PHE A 624 -24.18 -24.54 10.66
N SER A 625 -23.80 -25.83 10.83
CA SER A 625 -22.48 -26.21 11.37
C SER A 625 -21.29 -25.64 10.57
N SER A 626 -21.47 -25.47 9.24
CA SER A 626 -20.45 -24.87 8.36
C SER A 626 -20.23 -23.38 8.61
N LEU A 627 -21.12 -22.71 9.35
CA LEU A 627 -20.98 -21.30 9.74
C LEU A 627 -20.18 -21.14 11.05
N LEU A 628 -19.83 -22.20 11.77
CA LEU A 628 -18.89 -22.12 12.88
C LEU A 628 -17.47 -21.95 12.33
N LEU A 629 -16.92 -20.76 12.41
CA LEU A 629 -15.55 -20.48 12.02
C LEU A 629 -14.61 -20.81 13.18
N ARG A 630 -13.64 -21.72 12.96
CA ARG A 630 -12.62 -22.11 13.93
C ARG A 630 -11.24 -21.63 13.48
N SER A 631 -10.44 -21.13 14.42
CA SER A 631 -9.03 -20.81 14.14
C SER A 631 -8.26 -22.03 13.68
N GLY A 632 -7.35 -21.86 12.72
CA GLY A 632 -6.45 -22.91 12.25
C GLY A 632 -5.35 -23.27 13.27
N ASN A 633 -5.15 -22.45 14.30
CA ASN A 633 -4.07 -22.59 15.28
C ASN A 633 -4.57 -22.36 16.69
N ALA A 634 -4.17 -23.22 17.64
CA ALA A 634 -4.50 -23.11 19.05
C ALA A 634 -3.88 -21.87 19.73
N TYR A 635 -2.82 -21.28 19.16
CA TYR A 635 -2.13 -20.10 19.66
C TYR A 635 -2.63 -18.78 19.09
N SER A 636 -3.82 -18.74 18.48
CA SER A 636 -4.30 -17.52 17.74
C SER A 636 -4.38 -16.27 18.61
N PHE A 637 -4.61 -16.39 19.90
CA PHE A 637 -4.72 -15.28 20.85
C PHE A 637 -3.57 -15.18 21.85
N ASN A 638 -2.58 -16.04 21.74
CA ASN A 638 -1.39 -15.93 22.58
C ASN A 638 -0.68 -14.61 22.34
N GLY A 639 -0.15 -14.03 23.41
CA GLY A 639 0.73 -12.88 23.30
C GLY A 639 1.98 -13.26 22.51
N ASP A 640 2.14 -12.69 21.34
CA ASP A 640 3.32 -12.90 20.50
C ASP A 640 4.37 -11.81 20.71
N GLY A 641 5.63 -12.16 20.47
CA GLY A 641 6.74 -11.24 20.55
C GLY A 641 8.07 -11.94 20.34
N TYR A 642 9.12 -11.16 20.49
CA TYR A 642 10.49 -11.63 20.29
C TYR A 642 11.41 -11.07 21.37
N ASP A 643 12.47 -11.81 21.70
CA ASP A 643 13.54 -11.34 22.55
C ASP A 643 14.25 -10.14 21.91
N PRO A 644 14.87 -9.26 22.72
CA PRO A 644 15.65 -8.14 22.21
C PRO A 644 16.75 -8.57 21.24
N TYR A 645 16.94 -7.80 20.20
CA TYR A 645 18.02 -8.02 19.23
C TYR A 645 18.73 -6.70 18.89
N PHE A 646 20.00 -6.83 18.48
CA PHE A 646 20.91 -5.71 18.34
C PHE A 646 21.70 -5.82 17.03
N SER A 647 22.05 -4.67 16.47
CA SER A 647 23.02 -4.56 15.38
C SER A 647 23.93 -3.35 15.56
N ALA A 648 25.08 -3.35 14.88
CA ALA A 648 26.04 -2.27 14.97
C ALA A 648 26.50 -1.83 13.56
N ASN A 649 26.51 -0.52 13.34
CA ASN A 649 26.90 0.10 12.08
C ASN A 649 28.12 1.00 12.31
N LEU A 650 29.06 0.98 11.37
CA LEU A 650 30.30 1.77 11.43
C LEU A 650 30.41 2.63 10.17
N SER A 651 30.79 3.89 10.36
CA SER A 651 31.15 4.79 9.26
C SER A 651 32.46 5.51 9.59
N ILE A 652 33.40 5.52 8.66
CA ILE A 652 34.68 6.20 8.79
C ILE A 652 34.87 7.09 7.56
N THR A 653 35.04 8.38 7.78
CA THR A 653 35.33 9.34 6.71
C THR A 653 36.69 9.96 6.96
N LYS A 654 37.55 9.91 5.94
CA LYS A 654 38.89 10.48 5.92
C LYS A 654 38.98 11.52 4.82
N GLU A 655 39.37 12.74 5.20
CA GLU A 655 39.74 13.78 4.23
C GLU A 655 41.26 13.70 3.95
N ILE A 656 41.62 13.71 2.67
CA ILE A 656 42.99 13.69 2.18
C ILE A 656 43.22 15.01 1.43
N GLY A 657 43.92 15.91 2.09
CA GLY A 657 43.98 17.28 1.62
C GLY A 657 42.60 17.95 1.60
N ASP A 658 42.44 18.95 0.72
CA ASP A 658 41.19 19.70 0.59
C ASP A 658 40.30 19.17 -0.55
N HIS A 659 40.83 18.25 -1.35
CA HIS A 659 40.24 17.80 -2.60
C HIS A 659 39.63 16.41 -2.55
N VAL A 660 40.08 15.55 -1.65
CA VAL A 660 39.64 14.14 -1.62
C VAL A 660 39.03 13.81 -0.28
N SER A 661 37.87 13.15 -0.29
CA SER A 661 37.27 12.55 0.87
C SER A 661 36.92 11.08 0.57
N VAL A 662 37.35 10.19 1.45
CA VAL A 662 37.08 8.74 1.35
C VAL A 662 36.23 8.36 2.55
N SER A 663 35.07 7.77 2.30
CA SER A 663 34.17 7.28 3.34
C SER A 663 34.00 5.76 3.17
N PHE A 664 34.27 5.03 4.21
CA PHE A 664 33.94 3.61 4.37
C PHE A 664 32.74 3.49 5.28
N TYR A 665 31.81 2.60 4.97
CA TYR A 665 30.72 2.24 5.87
C TYR A 665 30.51 0.72 5.90
N ALA A 666 30.08 0.23 7.04
CA ALA A 666 29.73 -1.17 7.26
C ALA A 666 28.48 -1.25 8.14
N ASN A 667 27.44 -1.84 7.58
CA ASN A 667 26.18 -2.08 8.29
C ASN A 667 26.20 -3.49 8.87
N ASN A 668 25.71 -3.59 10.13
CA ASN A 668 25.80 -4.82 10.91
C ASN A 668 27.20 -5.44 10.86
N PHE A 669 28.25 -4.62 11.11
CA PHE A 669 29.62 -5.07 10.98
C PHE A 669 30.01 -6.18 11.98
N THR A 670 29.25 -6.35 13.04
CA THR A 670 29.36 -7.47 13.98
C THR A 670 28.77 -8.77 13.41
N ASN A 671 28.12 -8.72 12.26
CA ASN A 671 27.35 -9.80 11.66
C ASN A 671 26.39 -10.47 12.65
N SER A 672 25.79 -9.65 13.52
CA SER A 672 24.81 -10.11 14.51
C SER A 672 23.53 -10.54 13.80
N ARG A 673 23.28 -11.84 13.75
CA ARG A 673 22.11 -12.44 13.12
C ARG A 673 21.44 -13.46 14.05
N PRO A 674 20.94 -13.02 15.22
CA PRO A 674 20.31 -13.92 16.16
C PRO A 674 19.03 -14.50 15.57
N PHE A 675 18.85 -15.80 15.74
CA PHE A 675 17.57 -16.45 15.54
C PHE A 675 16.69 -16.21 16.77
N VAL A 676 15.77 -15.26 16.67
CA VAL A 676 14.83 -14.97 17.77
C VAL A 676 13.53 -15.73 17.53
N ALA A 677 13.06 -16.42 18.56
CA ALA A 677 11.84 -17.22 18.48
C ALA A 677 10.60 -16.37 18.79
N SER A 678 9.53 -16.58 18.03
CA SER A 678 8.21 -16.06 18.35
C SER A 678 7.72 -16.73 19.63
N TYR A 679 7.20 -15.94 20.57
CA TYR A 679 6.67 -16.47 21.83
C TYR A 679 5.41 -17.32 21.63
N ALA A 680 4.58 -16.96 20.63
CA ALA A 680 3.35 -17.68 20.35
C ALA A 680 3.58 -19.00 19.59
N THR A 681 4.53 -19.01 18.65
CA THR A 681 4.67 -20.12 17.69
C THR A 681 5.99 -20.88 17.80
N GLY A 682 6.99 -20.33 18.50
CA GLY A 682 8.34 -20.88 18.50
C GLY A 682 9.11 -20.74 17.18
N VAL A 683 8.47 -20.21 16.14
CA VAL A 683 9.12 -20.02 14.83
C VAL A 683 10.24 -19.00 14.95
N LYS A 684 11.42 -19.39 14.48
CA LYS A 684 12.60 -18.55 14.53
C LYS A 684 12.71 -17.63 13.32
N ALA A 685 13.04 -16.36 13.57
CA ALA A 685 13.25 -15.35 12.53
C ALA A 685 14.54 -14.56 12.79
N VAL A 686 15.12 -13.98 11.74
CA VAL A 686 16.24 -13.05 11.82
C VAL A 686 15.74 -11.69 11.37
N PHE A 687 15.82 -10.67 12.23
CA PHE A 687 15.36 -9.31 11.96
C PHE A 687 16.49 -8.34 11.65
N THR A 688 17.72 -8.68 12.01
CA THR A 688 18.89 -7.86 11.71
C THR A 688 19.26 -7.97 10.24
N PRO A 689 19.72 -6.87 9.61
CA PRO A 689 20.16 -6.92 8.22
C PRO A 689 21.42 -7.77 8.06
N ASP A 690 21.64 -8.26 6.85
CA ASP A 690 22.91 -8.90 6.50
C ASP A 690 24.06 -7.90 6.65
N PHE A 691 25.23 -8.44 7.01
CA PHE A 691 26.46 -7.64 6.96
C PHE A 691 26.72 -7.18 5.51
N TYR A 692 26.88 -5.89 5.33
CA TYR A 692 27.36 -5.34 4.08
C TYR A 692 28.19 -4.06 4.31
N TYR A 693 29.09 -3.78 3.37
CA TYR A 693 29.97 -2.62 3.46
C TYR A 693 30.09 -1.92 2.10
N GLY A 694 30.58 -0.70 2.12
CA GLY A 694 30.79 0.08 0.91
C GLY A 694 31.82 1.16 1.08
N LEU A 695 32.26 1.70 -0.04
CA LEU A 695 33.24 2.77 -0.12
C LEU A 695 32.68 3.91 -0.98
N THR A 696 32.88 5.13 -0.53
CA THR A 696 32.57 6.33 -1.31
C THR A 696 33.81 7.22 -1.39
N VAL A 697 34.21 7.58 -2.59
CA VAL A 697 35.27 8.56 -2.85
C VAL A 697 34.66 9.80 -3.44
N ARG A 698 34.90 10.95 -2.82
CA ARG A 698 34.44 12.26 -3.29
C ARG A 698 35.64 13.10 -3.66
N LEU A 699 35.63 13.62 -4.89
CA LEU A 699 36.63 14.54 -5.41
C LEU A 699 36.01 15.93 -5.51
N LYS A 700 36.70 16.94 -4.98
CA LYS A 700 36.35 18.37 -5.05
C LYS A 700 37.39 19.08 -5.95
N PHE A 701 36.92 19.79 -6.95
CA PHE A 701 37.77 20.54 -7.91
C PHE A 701 37.48 22.04 -7.84
#